data_f31b7b5ce7ae5db7bdaee7825498f9e8
#
_entry.id   f31b7b5ce7ae5db7bdaee7825498f9e8
#
_cell.length_a   1.000
_cell.length_b   1.000
_cell.length_c   1.000
_cell.angle_alpha   90.00
_cell.angle_beta   90.00
_cell.angle_gamma   90.00
#
_symmetry.space_group_name_H-M   'P 1'
#
loop_
_entity.id
_entity.type
_entity.pdbx_description
1 polymer ?
#
loop_
_entity_poly.entity_id
_entity_poly.type
_entity_poly.pdbx_seq_one_letter_code
_entity_poly.pdbx_strand_id
1 'polypeptide(L)'
;MRGLRCTLITLGALLSLLWGAKAQLDVDRVMTIGQNALYFKDYIVSIGYFNQVIEVRPWMAEPYFHRAVSKYMLGDYRGAELDASLALERNAFISRAYVLRGVVRHSLGEYKGAITDLKHSLYLAPDDAEIAFNLAAAQLSDKQYNAADTTISTLIKRHPKHAIAHLLRADILLNQEDTLQATKELNRSLALDSTQAQAYAFRAMLASKKEDYKSALLDLNRSLQLAPDDKNNYINRGLTRYQLNDYVGAIEDYTAAINLAPSDPVARYNRALLRATVGDANNALEDLAVVLEVQPNNYMALYNRGLLSLEVGDFRTALKSFDKVLTKHPNFQMGLLARADAKRGLGDAAGADRDSWQAYQQQKKQVKKKASNTSKSTRSETEEAIERYNELVETSLSASTMGGTTTLPQSLRGRVQDADVAIVPFGAFSLNYYHATPQPGIPPRVYYSQEVTSYNEAHPTQLPRLLVAPSNRILDSVATTELRQSLSALDAQPKEEANFYLRRGITSLLLIDFDRAIDDFDHALSLDKKNPLAYFVRSAAWLRRLEVRQHTTLSTPSLSAPSQELHNGLGISIPTQREQASPTLRGMDTVLGDLDKAIELAPKFAYAYYNRAIVHLSLGQKEKALEDYSQAITLGGTLLPEAYFNRGLLLLSMGQKDKAIADLSLAGEQGIFQAYNIIKRIQEQL
;
A
#
# COMPACT_ATOMS: atom_id res chain seq x y z
N MET A 1 -39.58 4.35 61.49
CA MET A 1 -39.69 3.96 60.07
C MET A 1 -39.51 5.09 59.03
N ARG A 2 -39.75 6.37 59.37
CA ARG A 2 -39.53 7.51 58.44
C ARG A 2 -38.03 7.86 58.23
N GLY A 3 -37.20 7.74 59.27
CA GLY A 3 -35.76 8.04 59.17
C GLY A 3 -34.98 7.04 58.29
N LEU A 4 -35.34 5.76 58.31
CA LEU A 4 -34.66 4.72 57.55
C LEU A 4 -34.95 4.81 56.03
N ARG A 5 -36.11 5.36 55.66
CA ARG A 5 -36.47 5.60 54.22
C ARG A 5 -35.72 6.81 53.65
N CYS A 6 -35.50 7.87 54.43
CA CYS A 6 -34.70 9.01 53.96
C CYS A 6 -33.22 8.67 53.81
N THR A 7 -32.63 7.86 54.70
CA THR A 7 -31.22 7.41 54.55
C THR A 7 -31.01 6.47 53.41
N LEU A 8 -31.98 5.62 53.07
CA LEU A 8 -31.92 4.74 51.88
C LEU A 8 -32.06 5.51 50.54
N ILE A 9 -32.90 6.57 50.54
CA ILE A 9 -33.05 7.44 49.36
C ILE A 9 -31.80 8.31 49.14
N THR A 10 -31.18 8.83 50.19
CA THR A 10 -29.94 9.58 50.09
C THR A 10 -28.74 8.70 49.72
N LEU A 11 -28.68 7.46 50.22
CA LEU A 11 -27.66 6.50 49.82
C LEU A 11 -27.84 6.03 48.36
N GLY A 12 -29.06 5.84 47.89
CA GLY A 12 -29.38 5.55 46.50
C GLY A 12 -29.05 6.71 45.58
N ALA A 13 -29.31 7.95 45.97
CA ALA A 13 -28.93 9.15 45.23
C ALA A 13 -27.41 9.37 45.22
N LEU A 14 -26.68 9.08 46.31
CA LEU A 14 -25.21 9.10 46.30
C LEU A 14 -24.59 8.00 45.48
N LEU A 15 -25.14 6.78 45.46
CA LEU A 15 -24.72 5.67 44.62
C LEU A 15 -24.98 5.96 43.16
N SER A 16 -26.09 6.61 42.79
CA SER A 16 -26.36 7.03 41.42
C SER A 16 -25.45 8.16 40.94
N LEU A 17 -25.00 9.05 41.85
CA LEU A 17 -23.98 10.07 41.56
C LEU A 17 -22.57 9.48 41.41
N LEU A 18 -22.25 8.40 42.11
CA LEU A 18 -20.99 7.66 41.95
C LEU A 18 -20.93 6.81 40.65
N TRP A 19 -22.07 6.43 40.10
CA TRP A 19 -22.14 5.73 38.81
C TRP A 19 -22.16 6.68 37.59
N GLY A 20 -22.30 7.99 37.79
CA GLY A 20 -22.44 8.99 36.74
C GLY A 20 -21.16 9.80 36.41
N ALA A 21 -20.08 9.63 37.12
CA ALA A 21 -18.83 10.35 36.83
C ALA A 21 -17.93 9.54 35.85
N LYS A 22 -18.45 9.16 34.68
CA LYS A 22 -17.57 9.09 33.51
C LYS A 22 -17.09 10.52 33.30
N ALA A 23 -15.78 10.76 33.43
CA ALA A 23 -15.20 12.08 33.15
C ALA A 23 -15.74 12.50 31.77
N GLN A 24 -16.57 13.53 31.74
CA GLN A 24 -17.18 14.02 30.51
C GLN A 24 -16.03 14.51 29.65
N LEU A 25 -15.81 13.87 28.52
CA LEU A 25 -14.75 14.25 27.59
C LEU A 25 -14.96 15.72 27.21
N ASP A 26 -13.99 16.55 27.48
CA ASP A 26 -13.97 17.94 27.00
C ASP A 26 -13.68 17.92 25.51
N VAL A 27 -14.75 17.86 24.72
CA VAL A 27 -14.69 17.70 23.26
C VAL A 27 -13.91 18.84 22.60
N ASP A 28 -14.10 20.08 23.07
CA ASP A 28 -13.43 21.24 22.48
C ASP A 28 -11.92 21.20 22.73
N ARG A 29 -11.52 20.77 23.91
CA ARG A 29 -10.11 20.53 24.23
C ARG A 29 -9.51 19.41 23.39
N VAL A 30 -10.21 18.28 23.25
CA VAL A 30 -9.73 17.14 22.46
C VAL A 30 -9.64 17.49 20.97
N MET A 31 -10.62 18.24 20.44
CA MET A 31 -10.57 18.78 19.07
C MET A 31 -9.33 19.67 18.89
N THR A 32 -9.08 20.59 19.81
CA THR A 32 -7.91 21.49 19.75
C THR A 32 -6.60 20.71 19.78
N ILE A 33 -6.48 19.68 20.62
CA ILE A 33 -5.28 18.83 20.67
C ILE A 33 -5.10 18.08 19.33
N GLY A 34 -6.17 17.52 18.78
CA GLY A 34 -6.14 16.85 17.47
C GLY A 34 -5.73 17.79 16.33
N GLN A 35 -6.26 19.02 16.32
CA GLN A 35 -5.88 20.06 15.34
C GLN A 35 -4.41 20.51 15.51
N ASN A 36 -3.92 20.64 16.72
CA ASN A 36 -2.52 20.94 17.00
C ASN A 36 -1.61 19.80 16.51
N ALA A 37 -1.98 18.54 16.79
CA ALA A 37 -1.25 17.39 16.27
C ALA A 37 -1.20 17.41 14.73
N LEU A 38 -2.31 17.71 14.07
CA LEU A 38 -2.39 17.88 12.61
C LEU A 38 -1.47 19.02 12.12
N TYR A 39 -1.49 20.18 12.80
CA TYR A 39 -0.62 21.31 12.47
C TYR A 39 0.86 20.96 12.58
N PHE A 40 1.25 20.21 13.63
CA PHE A 40 2.62 19.72 13.80
C PHE A 40 2.96 18.48 12.96
N LYS A 41 2.06 18.09 12.02
CA LYS A 41 2.23 16.95 11.11
C LYS A 41 2.27 15.59 11.81
N ASP A 42 1.73 15.50 13.04
CA ASP A 42 1.59 14.24 13.76
C ASP A 42 0.21 13.62 13.46
N TYR A 43 0.09 13.17 12.19
CA TYR A 43 -1.18 12.75 11.61
C TYR A 43 -1.83 11.57 12.34
N ILE A 44 -1.01 10.65 12.85
CA ILE A 44 -1.48 9.46 13.57
C ILE A 44 -2.10 9.84 14.91
N VAL A 45 -1.41 10.69 15.65
CA VAL A 45 -1.90 11.20 16.95
C VAL A 45 -3.19 12.00 16.73
N SER A 46 -3.25 12.80 15.67
CA SER A 46 -4.45 13.56 15.31
C SER A 46 -5.66 12.66 15.05
N ILE A 47 -5.48 11.56 14.30
CA ILE A 47 -6.53 10.55 14.03
C ILE A 47 -7.07 9.99 15.35
N GLY A 48 -6.19 9.64 16.29
CA GLY A 48 -6.59 9.13 17.60
C GLY A 48 -7.48 10.08 18.39
N TYR A 49 -7.17 11.38 18.37
CA TYR A 49 -7.99 12.40 19.03
C TYR A 49 -9.34 12.62 18.31
N PHE A 50 -9.35 12.67 16.98
CA PHE A 50 -10.61 12.80 16.24
C PHE A 50 -11.51 11.58 16.41
N ASN A 51 -10.96 10.36 16.53
CA ASN A 51 -11.74 9.17 16.86
C ASN A 51 -12.45 9.30 18.20
N GLN A 52 -11.78 9.81 19.25
CA GLN A 52 -12.38 10.03 20.56
C GLN A 52 -13.57 11.01 20.48
N VAL A 53 -13.45 12.07 19.65
CA VAL A 53 -14.56 13.01 19.44
C VAL A 53 -15.70 12.35 18.67
N ILE A 54 -15.40 11.60 17.64
CA ILE A 54 -16.40 10.88 16.82
C ILE A 54 -17.17 9.86 17.64
N GLU A 55 -16.51 9.14 18.55
CA GLU A 55 -17.15 8.18 19.46
C GLU A 55 -18.20 8.84 20.36
N VAL A 56 -17.91 10.03 20.86
CA VAL A 56 -18.79 10.76 21.80
C VAL A 56 -19.82 11.63 21.07
N ARG A 57 -19.44 12.23 19.93
CA ARG A 57 -20.30 13.14 19.12
C ARG A 57 -20.28 12.74 17.63
N PRO A 58 -20.85 11.61 17.23
CA PRO A 58 -20.79 11.12 15.86
C PRO A 58 -21.55 11.98 14.83
N TRP A 59 -22.32 12.97 15.28
CA TRP A 59 -23.04 13.91 14.43
C TRP A 59 -22.25 15.16 14.05
N MET A 60 -21.09 15.43 14.68
CA MET A 60 -20.22 16.54 14.31
C MET A 60 -19.50 16.27 13.00
N ALA A 61 -19.46 17.27 12.10
CA ALA A 61 -18.80 17.14 10.81
C ALA A 61 -17.28 17.38 10.87
N GLU A 62 -16.84 18.30 11.72
CA GLU A 62 -15.46 18.77 11.81
C GLU A 62 -14.45 17.66 12.13
N PRO A 63 -14.68 16.73 13.08
CA PRO A 63 -13.69 15.70 13.38
C PRO A 63 -13.50 14.73 12.21
N TYR A 64 -14.55 14.43 11.43
CA TYR A 64 -14.42 13.64 10.20
C TYR A 64 -13.60 14.38 9.16
N PHE A 65 -13.85 15.68 8.95
CA PHE A 65 -13.07 16.49 8.01
C PHE A 65 -11.58 16.50 8.38
N HIS A 66 -11.24 16.78 9.63
CA HIS A 66 -9.85 16.82 10.06
C HIS A 66 -9.18 15.44 10.01
N ARG A 67 -9.92 14.36 10.32
CA ARG A 67 -9.43 13.00 10.16
C ARG A 67 -9.20 12.65 8.68
N ALA A 68 -10.06 13.10 7.78
CA ALA A 68 -9.86 12.97 6.35
C ALA A 68 -8.58 13.68 5.87
N VAL A 69 -8.29 14.89 6.37
CA VAL A 69 -7.03 15.59 6.09
C VAL A 69 -5.84 14.75 6.57
N SER A 70 -5.89 14.22 7.80
CA SER A 70 -4.81 13.40 8.34
C SER A 70 -4.55 12.14 7.51
N LYS A 71 -5.62 11.43 7.09
CA LYS A 71 -5.53 10.26 6.21
C LYS A 71 -4.97 10.60 4.83
N TYR A 72 -5.42 11.71 4.23
CA TYR A 72 -4.87 12.20 2.97
C TYR A 72 -3.37 12.43 3.07
N MET A 73 -2.91 13.06 4.14
CA MET A 73 -1.48 13.32 4.38
C MET A 73 -0.67 12.03 4.63
N LEU A 74 -1.30 10.94 5.05
CA LEU A 74 -0.70 9.60 5.19
C LEU A 74 -0.77 8.78 3.89
N GLY A 75 -1.38 9.32 2.82
CA GLY A 75 -1.58 8.62 1.56
C GLY A 75 -2.81 7.67 1.57
N ASP A 76 -3.61 7.65 2.61
CA ASP A 76 -4.85 6.88 2.66
C ASP A 76 -5.99 7.64 1.96
N TYR A 77 -5.93 7.68 0.63
CA TYR A 77 -6.90 8.43 -0.18
C TYR A 77 -8.32 7.87 -0.07
N ARG A 78 -8.48 6.54 -0.02
CA ARG A 78 -9.82 5.94 0.13
C ARG A 78 -10.45 6.24 1.49
N GLY A 79 -9.68 6.11 2.58
CA GLY A 79 -10.13 6.49 3.91
C GLY A 79 -10.43 7.99 4.04
N ALA A 80 -9.65 8.84 3.37
CA ALA A 80 -9.87 10.28 3.32
C ALA A 80 -11.16 10.63 2.56
N GLU A 81 -11.45 9.97 1.42
CA GLU A 81 -12.69 10.15 0.66
C GLU A 81 -13.92 9.80 1.50
N LEU A 82 -13.86 8.65 2.19
CA LEU A 82 -14.92 8.20 3.08
C LEU A 82 -15.21 9.23 4.17
N ASP A 83 -14.18 9.65 4.90
CA ASP A 83 -14.32 10.62 5.99
C ASP A 83 -14.78 11.99 5.50
N ALA A 84 -14.29 12.48 4.36
CA ALA A 84 -14.78 13.71 3.75
C ALA A 84 -16.26 13.59 3.37
N SER A 85 -16.70 12.42 2.87
CA SER A 85 -18.12 12.16 2.58
C SER A 85 -18.97 12.16 3.84
N LEU A 86 -18.49 11.50 4.91
CA LEU A 86 -19.17 11.51 6.21
C LEU A 86 -19.25 12.92 6.82
N ALA A 87 -18.24 13.76 6.62
CA ALA A 87 -18.29 15.17 7.02
C ALA A 87 -19.38 15.94 6.26
N LEU A 88 -19.45 15.75 4.94
CA LEU A 88 -20.44 16.41 4.08
C LEU A 88 -21.88 15.91 4.28
N GLU A 89 -22.08 14.67 4.67
CA GLU A 89 -23.40 14.16 5.08
C GLU A 89 -23.93 14.87 6.33
N ARG A 90 -23.03 15.26 7.24
CA ARG A 90 -23.38 15.97 8.48
C ARG A 90 -23.51 17.47 8.30
N ASN A 91 -22.68 18.03 7.42
CA ASN A 91 -22.74 19.45 7.08
C ASN A 91 -22.31 19.68 5.63
N ALA A 92 -23.29 19.85 4.74
CA ALA A 92 -23.10 20.07 3.30
C ALA A 92 -22.53 21.47 2.94
N PHE A 93 -22.33 22.37 3.91
CA PHE A 93 -21.82 23.72 3.65
C PHE A 93 -20.32 23.88 3.89
N ILE A 94 -19.60 22.79 4.22
CA ILE A 94 -18.14 22.82 4.41
C ILE A 94 -17.46 22.81 3.04
N SER A 95 -17.21 23.99 2.47
CA SER A 95 -16.52 24.15 1.17
C SER A 95 -15.20 23.38 1.13
N ARG A 96 -14.37 23.47 2.19
CA ARG A 96 -13.08 22.77 2.28
C ARG A 96 -13.20 21.24 2.25
N ALA A 97 -14.31 20.65 2.69
CA ALA A 97 -14.53 19.21 2.61
C ALA A 97 -14.78 18.76 1.18
N TYR A 98 -15.49 19.56 0.36
CA TYR A 98 -15.59 19.31 -1.07
C TYR A 98 -14.23 19.44 -1.78
N VAL A 99 -13.42 20.46 -1.42
CA VAL A 99 -12.05 20.60 -1.97
C VAL A 99 -11.25 19.35 -1.67
N LEU A 100 -11.20 18.95 -0.40
CA LEU A 100 -10.44 17.76 0.02
C LEU A 100 -10.91 16.51 -0.73
N ARG A 101 -12.23 16.27 -0.79
CA ARG A 101 -12.77 15.10 -1.50
C ARG A 101 -12.49 15.17 -3.00
N GLY A 102 -12.56 16.36 -3.59
CA GLY A 102 -12.20 16.58 -4.98
C GLY A 102 -10.72 16.29 -5.27
N VAL A 103 -9.82 16.77 -4.42
CA VAL A 103 -8.37 16.50 -4.52
C VAL A 103 -8.08 15.01 -4.35
N VAL A 104 -8.71 14.38 -3.35
CA VAL A 104 -8.59 12.94 -3.11
C VAL A 104 -9.08 12.11 -4.31
N ARG A 105 -10.25 12.44 -4.86
CA ARG A 105 -10.80 11.78 -6.06
C ARG A 105 -9.92 11.96 -7.29
N HIS A 106 -9.33 13.14 -7.44
CA HIS A 106 -8.35 13.36 -8.50
C HIS A 106 -7.13 12.42 -8.34
N SER A 107 -6.58 12.32 -7.12
CA SER A 107 -5.47 11.39 -6.82
C SER A 107 -5.83 9.92 -7.06
N LEU A 108 -7.11 9.56 -6.95
CA LEU A 108 -7.65 8.24 -7.26
C LEU A 108 -7.98 8.03 -8.75
N GLY A 109 -7.77 9.05 -9.61
CA GLY A 109 -8.15 9.01 -11.02
C GLY A 109 -9.66 9.21 -11.29
N GLU A 110 -10.45 9.53 -10.27
CA GLU A 110 -11.91 9.74 -10.36
C GLU A 110 -12.24 11.19 -10.75
N TYR A 111 -11.72 11.63 -11.89
CA TYR A 111 -11.73 13.03 -12.31
C TYR A 111 -13.12 13.65 -12.40
N LYS A 112 -14.13 12.91 -12.87
CA LYS A 112 -15.52 13.42 -12.97
C LYS A 112 -16.12 13.72 -11.61
N GLY A 113 -15.86 12.86 -10.61
CA GLY A 113 -16.25 13.09 -9.22
C GLY A 113 -15.53 14.31 -8.63
N ALA A 114 -14.23 14.43 -8.89
CA ALA A 114 -13.40 15.57 -8.47
C ALA A 114 -13.96 16.90 -9.04
N ILE A 115 -14.25 16.95 -10.34
CA ILE A 115 -14.83 18.14 -11.01
C ILE A 115 -16.18 18.53 -10.38
N THR A 116 -17.01 17.54 -10.05
CA THR A 116 -18.33 17.79 -9.42
C THR A 116 -18.16 18.43 -8.05
N ASP A 117 -17.31 17.88 -7.21
CA ASP A 117 -17.03 18.42 -5.88
C ASP A 117 -16.41 19.83 -5.93
N LEU A 118 -15.41 20.03 -6.80
CA LEU A 118 -14.74 21.32 -6.94
C LEU A 118 -15.65 22.41 -7.52
N LYS A 119 -16.56 22.08 -8.45
CA LYS A 119 -17.60 23.00 -8.90
C LYS A 119 -18.54 23.40 -7.77
N HIS A 120 -18.94 22.44 -6.94
CA HIS A 120 -19.80 22.74 -5.79
C HIS A 120 -19.06 23.61 -4.76
N SER A 121 -17.79 23.30 -4.49
CA SER A 121 -16.96 24.12 -3.62
C SER A 121 -16.78 25.54 -4.15
N LEU A 122 -16.54 25.70 -5.44
CA LEU A 122 -16.41 27.02 -6.09
C LEU A 122 -17.74 27.82 -6.07
N TYR A 123 -18.89 27.13 -6.10
CA TYR A 123 -20.18 27.75 -5.90
C TYR A 123 -20.32 28.30 -4.46
N LEU A 124 -19.82 27.58 -3.45
CA LEU A 124 -19.85 28.06 -2.05
C LEU A 124 -18.80 29.17 -1.79
N ALA A 125 -17.69 29.17 -2.50
CA ALA A 125 -16.60 30.13 -2.36
C ALA A 125 -16.09 30.61 -3.74
N PRO A 126 -16.82 31.53 -4.43
CA PRO A 126 -16.58 31.87 -5.85
C PRO A 126 -15.25 32.58 -6.14
N ASP A 127 -14.64 33.20 -5.13
CA ASP A 127 -13.41 34.00 -5.29
C ASP A 127 -12.16 33.26 -4.82
N ASP A 128 -12.30 31.98 -4.42
CA ASP A 128 -11.16 31.16 -3.95
C ASP A 128 -10.31 30.69 -5.13
N ALA A 129 -9.09 31.20 -5.19
CA ALA A 129 -8.14 30.93 -6.27
C ALA A 129 -7.67 29.47 -6.27
N GLU A 130 -7.54 28.85 -5.09
CA GLU A 130 -7.09 27.47 -4.95
C GLU A 130 -8.14 26.49 -5.49
N ILE A 131 -9.42 26.75 -5.21
CA ILE A 131 -10.52 25.93 -5.72
C ILE A 131 -10.60 26.01 -7.25
N ALA A 132 -10.49 27.23 -7.81
CA ALA A 132 -10.51 27.43 -9.25
C ALA A 132 -9.31 26.75 -9.95
N PHE A 133 -8.13 26.83 -9.34
CA PHE A 133 -6.94 26.13 -9.81
C PHE A 133 -7.13 24.60 -9.80
N ASN A 134 -7.58 24.04 -8.69
CA ASN A 134 -7.82 22.60 -8.55
C ASN A 134 -8.91 22.12 -9.53
N LEU A 135 -9.95 22.92 -9.77
CA LEU A 135 -10.97 22.60 -10.77
C LEU A 135 -10.37 22.55 -12.19
N ALA A 136 -9.56 23.54 -12.57
CA ALA A 136 -8.90 23.54 -13.87
C ALA A 136 -7.96 22.36 -14.05
N ALA A 137 -7.21 21.99 -13.01
CA ALA A 137 -6.31 20.82 -13.01
C ALA A 137 -7.11 19.51 -13.15
N ALA A 138 -8.25 19.36 -12.45
CA ALA A 138 -9.12 18.19 -12.60
C ALA A 138 -9.73 18.11 -14.02
N GLN A 139 -10.14 19.23 -14.59
CA GLN A 139 -10.65 19.30 -15.96
C GLN A 139 -9.57 18.93 -16.99
N LEU A 140 -8.32 19.38 -16.78
CA LEU A 140 -7.18 18.99 -17.60
C LEU A 140 -6.96 17.47 -17.57
N SER A 141 -6.94 16.88 -16.39
CA SER A 141 -6.76 15.43 -16.22
C SER A 141 -7.89 14.61 -16.84
N ASP A 142 -9.14 15.14 -16.84
CA ASP A 142 -10.30 14.52 -17.52
C ASP A 142 -10.35 14.88 -19.03
N LYS A 143 -9.29 15.52 -19.58
CA LYS A 143 -9.16 15.95 -20.98
C LYS A 143 -10.24 16.94 -21.42
N GLN A 144 -10.86 17.66 -20.49
CA GLN A 144 -11.82 18.72 -20.76
C GLN A 144 -11.09 20.06 -21.03
N TYR A 145 -10.20 20.10 -22.02
CA TYR A 145 -9.25 21.19 -22.25
C TYR A 145 -9.91 22.57 -22.37
N ASN A 146 -11.03 22.68 -23.10
CA ASN A 146 -11.75 23.97 -23.26
C ASN A 146 -12.35 24.49 -21.95
N ALA A 147 -12.90 23.59 -21.14
CA ALA A 147 -13.42 23.92 -19.81
C ALA A 147 -12.28 24.33 -18.86
N ALA A 148 -11.17 23.63 -18.90
CA ALA A 148 -9.96 23.93 -18.13
C ALA A 148 -9.41 25.31 -18.49
N ASP A 149 -9.26 25.64 -19.79
CA ASP A 149 -8.79 26.96 -20.23
C ASP A 149 -9.75 28.08 -19.81
N THR A 150 -11.06 27.88 -19.91
CA THR A 150 -12.05 28.83 -19.43
C THR A 150 -11.93 29.12 -17.94
N THR A 151 -11.81 28.04 -17.14
CA THR A 151 -11.67 28.11 -15.68
C THR A 151 -10.39 28.83 -15.27
N ILE A 152 -9.23 28.41 -15.83
CA ILE A 152 -7.93 29.00 -15.49
C ILE A 152 -7.79 30.43 -16.01
N SER A 153 -8.36 30.76 -17.18
CA SER A 153 -8.38 32.12 -17.72
C SER A 153 -9.19 33.08 -16.85
N THR A 154 -10.30 32.60 -16.29
CA THR A 154 -11.10 33.36 -15.33
C THR A 154 -10.32 33.61 -14.04
N LEU A 155 -9.59 32.60 -13.55
CA LEU A 155 -8.69 32.74 -12.41
C LEU A 155 -7.61 33.79 -12.67
N ILE A 156 -6.89 33.68 -13.78
CA ILE A 156 -5.82 34.63 -14.16
C ILE A 156 -6.37 36.05 -14.29
N LYS A 157 -7.57 36.22 -14.84
CA LYS A 157 -8.21 37.55 -14.96
C LYS A 157 -8.46 38.18 -13.58
N ARG A 158 -8.85 37.39 -12.58
CA ARG A 158 -9.08 37.87 -11.21
C ARG A 158 -7.77 38.04 -10.43
N HIS A 159 -6.83 37.14 -10.65
CA HIS A 159 -5.53 37.05 -9.95
C HIS A 159 -4.35 37.06 -10.94
N PRO A 160 -4.05 38.19 -11.62
CA PRO A 160 -3.06 38.23 -12.71
C PRO A 160 -1.60 37.99 -12.28
N LYS A 161 -1.33 37.99 -10.98
CA LYS A 161 0.00 37.69 -10.41
C LYS A 161 0.14 36.24 -9.93
N HIS A 162 -0.84 35.38 -10.20
CA HIS A 162 -0.82 33.98 -9.76
C HIS A 162 0.06 33.15 -10.71
N ALA A 163 1.33 33.07 -10.43
CA ALA A 163 2.35 32.48 -11.31
C ALA A 163 2.04 31.02 -11.71
N ILE A 164 1.60 30.18 -10.75
CA ILE A 164 1.28 28.77 -11.01
C ILE A 164 0.04 28.62 -11.93
N ALA A 165 -0.90 29.58 -11.92
CA ALA A 165 -2.03 29.55 -12.84
C ALA A 165 -1.58 29.71 -14.30
N HIS A 166 -0.60 30.58 -14.57
CA HIS A 166 0.01 30.71 -15.89
C HIS A 166 0.72 29.43 -16.33
N LEU A 167 1.41 28.72 -15.40
CA LEU A 167 2.02 27.41 -15.66
C LEU A 167 0.96 26.36 -16.04
N LEU A 168 -0.12 26.25 -15.26
CA LEU A 168 -1.21 25.31 -15.57
C LEU A 168 -1.88 25.64 -16.90
N ARG A 169 -2.07 26.92 -17.21
CA ARG A 169 -2.62 27.35 -18.51
C ARG A 169 -1.69 26.93 -19.65
N ALA A 170 -0.38 27.06 -19.48
CA ALA A 170 0.58 26.60 -20.46
C ALA A 170 0.45 25.09 -20.72
N ASP A 171 0.29 24.26 -19.68
CA ASP A 171 0.06 22.81 -19.82
C ASP A 171 -1.26 22.53 -20.59
N ILE A 172 -2.34 23.24 -20.27
CA ILE A 172 -3.61 23.11 -20.99
C ILE A 172 -3.43 23.44 -22.47
N LEU A 173 -2.75 24.55 -22.80
CA LEU A 173 -2.48 24.98 -24.18
C LEU A 173 -1.59 23.98 -24.93
N LEU A 174 -0.63 23.35 -24.26
CA LEU A 174 0.21 22.30 -24.84
C LEU A 174 -0.64 21.08 -25.24
N ASN A 175 -1.61 20.69 -24.41
CA ASN A 175 -2.54 19.62 -24.72
C ASN A 175 -3.54 19.99 -25.84
N GLN A 176 -3.70 21.28 -26.13
CA GLN A 176 -4.44 21.81 -27.29
C GLN A 176 -3.55 22.07 -28.52
N GLU A 177 -2.26 21.70 -28.45
CA GLU A 177 -1.25 21.92 -29.48
C GLU A 177 -0.91 23.41 -29.77
N ASP A 178 -1.38 24.34 -28.96
CA ASP A 178 -1.03 25.79 -29.07
C ASP A 178 0.29 26.11 -28.38
N THR A 179 1.39 25.67 -29.01
CA THR A 179 2.76 25.86 -28.47
C THR A 179 3.17 27.33 -28.39
N LEU A 180 2.56 28.24 -29.21
CA LEU A 180 2.90 29.63 -29.20
C LEU A 180 2.34 30.33 -27.95
N GLN A 181 1.07 30.11 -27.64
CA GLN A 181 0.46 30.68 -26.45
C GLN A 181 1.04 30.04 -25.18
N ALA A 182 1.27 28.72 -25.20
CA ALA A 182 1.94 28.02 -24.09
C ALA A 182 3.31 28.66 -23.74
N THR A 183 4.12 28.99 -24.76
CA THR A 183 5.42 29.64 -24.53
C THR A 183 5.25 31.02 -23.87
N LYS A 184 4.25 31.79 -24.25
CA LYS A 184 3.95 33.10 -23.65
C LYS A 184 3.53 32.96 -22.18
N GLU A 185 2.67 31.99 -21.87
CA GLU A 185 2.23 31.74 -20.52
C GLU A 185 3.39 31.24 -19.62
N LEU A 186 4.27 30.38 -20.12
CA LEU A 186 5.48 29.97 -19.39
C LEU A 186 6.39 31.14 -19.09
N ASN A 187 6.66 32.00 -20.07
CA ASN A 187 7.46 33.19 -19.84
C ASN A 187 6.81 34.13 -18.83
N ARG A 188 5.48 34.24 -18.84
CA ARG A 188 4.73 35.03 -17.86
C ARG A 188 4.82 34.43 -16.47
N SER A 189 4.68 33.11 -16.35
CA SER A 189 4.87 32.38 -15.09
C SER A 189 6.25 32.64 -14.49
N LEU A 190 7.32 32.48 -15.29
CA LEU A 190 8.70 32.69 -14.87
C LEU A 190 9.03 34.15 -14.56
N ALA A 191 8.37 35.12 -15.23
CA ALA A 191 8.52 36.55 -14.92
C ALA A 191 7.88 36.92 -13.58
N LEU A 192 6.82 36.20 -13.16
CA LEU A 192 6.17 36.36 -11.87
C LEU A 192 6.87 35.63 -10.74
N ASP A 193 7.39 34.44 -11.02
CA ASP A 193 8.11 33.60 -10.08
C ASP A 193 9.21 32.79 -10.79
N SER A 194 10.44 33.24 -10.66
CA SER A 194 11.63 32.61 -11.26
C SER A 194 12.14 31.38 -10.50
N THR A 195 11.45 30.95 -9.44
CA THR A 195 11.81 29.77 -8.64
C THR A 195 11.00 28.53 -9.02
N GLN A 196 10.14 28.62 -10.02
CA GLN A 196 9.33 27.50 -10.50
C GLN A 196 10.14 26.54 -11.38
N ALA A 197 10.73 25.49 -10.77
CA ALA A 197 11.50 24.48 -11.50
C ALA A 197 10.72 23.89 -12.68
N GLN A 198 9.46 23.57 -12.47
CA GLN A 198 8.58 22.94 -13.46
C GLN A 198 8.35 23.83 -14.70
N ALA A 199 8.25 25.14 -14.54
CA ALA A 199 8.10 26.05 -15.67
C ALA A 199 9.33 26.06 -16.60
N TYR A 200 10.52 25.93 -16.04
CA TYR A 200 11.75 25.75 -16.83
C TYR A 200 11.73 24.39 -17.56
N ALA A 201 11.32 23.31 -16.89
CA ALA A 201 11.23 22.00 -17.52
C ALA A 201 10.26 21.98 -18.72
N PHE A 202 9.09 22.60 -18.60
CA PHE A 202 8.13 22.74 -19.71
C PHE A 202 8.71 23.58 -20.85
N ARG A 203 9.41 24.69 -20.53
CA ARG A 203 10.02 25.53 -21.57
C ARG A 203 11.17 24.78 -22.27
N ALA A 204 11.94 24.01 -21.56
CA ALA A 204 12.96 23.14 -22.13
C ALA A 204 12.37 22.08 -23.06
N MET A 205 11.26 21.44 -22.67
CA MET A 205 10.54 20.51 -23.54
C MET A 205 10.10 21.17 -24.86
N LEU A 206 9.57 22.39 -24.79
CA LEU A 206 9.20 23.15 -26.00
C LEU A 206 10.40 23.53 -26.85
N ALA A 207 11.54 23.87 -26.22
CA ALA A 207 12.78 24.14 -26.94
C ALA A 207 13.31 22.87 -27.64
N SER A 208 13.28 21.72 -26.95
CA SER A 208 13.67 20.42 -27.53
C SER A 208 12.79 20.03 -28.71
N LYS A 209 11.47 20.26 -28.66
CA LYS A 209 10.56 20.02 -29.82
C LYS A 209 10.87 20.92 -31.02
N LYS A 210 11.53 22.05 -30.80
CA LYS A 210 12.01 22.96 -31.85
C LYS A 210 13.47 22.69 -32.23
N GLU A 211 14.06 21.60 -31.73
CA GLU A 211 15.45 21.23 -31.92
C GLU A 211 16.46 22.24 -31.34
N ASP A 212 16.00 23.20 -30.53
CA ASP A 212 16.87 24.14 -29.80
C ASP A 212 17.36 23.51 -28.49
N TYR A 213 18.23 22.51 -28.67
CA TYR A 213 18.77 21.72 -27.53
C TYR A 213 19.66 22.55 -26.60
N LYS A 214 20.25 23.66 -27.10
CA LYS A 214 21.09 24.54 -26.27
C LYS A 214 20.23 25.30 -25.25
N SER A 215 19.14 25.89 -25.70
CA SER A 215 18.18 26.55 -24.81
C SER A 215 17.51 25.55 -23.85
N ALA A 216 17.16 24.36 -24.36
CA ALA A 216 16.62 23.29 -23.53
C ALA A 216 17.58 22.89 -22.40
N LEU A 217 18.88 22.73 -22.69
CA LEU A 217 19.89 22.39 -21.70
C LEU A 217 20.04 23.46 -20.61
N LEU A 218 19.99 24.76 -21.00
CA LEU A 218 20.03 25.86 -20.02
C LEU A 218 18.85 25.83 -19.06
N ASP A 219 17.65 25.64 -19.59
CA ASP A 219 16.43 25.57 -18.79
C ASP A 219 16.40 24.32 -17.88
N LEU A 220 16.80 23.13 -18.38
CA LEU A 220 16.89 21.93 -17.54
C LEU A 220 17.96 22.03 -16.45
N ASN A 221 19.10 22.70 -16.73
CA ASN A 221 20.08 22.99 -15.68
C ASN A 221 19.47 23.89 -14.60
N ARG A 222 18.67 24.91 -14.98
CA ARG A 222 18.01 25.77 -14.02
C ARG A 222 16.93 25.03 -13.24
N SER A 223 16.15 24.20 -13.91
CA SER A 223 15.15 23.34 -13.26
C SER A 223 15.78 22.42 -12.20
N LEU A 224 16.87 21.73 -12.53
CA LEU A 224 17.57 20.83 -11.61
C LEU A 224 18.32 21.56 -10.48
N GLN A 225 18.72 22.82 -10.68
CA GLN A 225 19.23 23.65 -9.57
C GLN A 225 18.16 23.96 -8.54
N LEU A 226 16.89 24.11 -8.98
CA LEU A 226 15.74 24.41 -8.12
C LEU A 226 15.10 23.15 -7.53
N ALA A 227 15.11 22.05 -8.25
CA ALA A 227 14.56 20.74 -7.85
C ALA A 227 15.57 19.62 -8.19
N PRO A 228 16.61 19.40 -7.35
CA PRO A 228 17.66 18.42 -7.63
C PRO A 228 17.23 16.96 -7.47
N ASP A 229 16.07 16.70 -6.94
CA ASP A 229 15.46 15.38 -6.72
C ASP A 229 14.43 14.99 -7.80
N ASP A 230 14.26 15.77 -8.86
CA ASP A 230 13.38 15.44 -9.97
C ASP A 230 14.07 14.53 -11.00
N LYS A 231 13.81 13.22 -10.90
CA LYS A 231 14.36 12.22 -11.83
C LYS A 231 13.99 12.47 -13.29
N ASN A 232 12.79 13.01 -13.57
CA ASN A 232 12.33 13.26 -14.94
C ASN A 232 13.15 14.34 -15.63
N ASN A 233 13.54 15.37 -14.90
CA ASN A 233 14.39 16.42 -15.41
C ASN A 233 15.82 15.92 -15.71
N TYR A 234 16.35 14.96 -14.94
CA TYR A 234 17.60 14.29 -15.30
C TYR A 234 17.44 13.47 -16.59
N ILE A 235 16.35 12.69 -16.74
CA ILE A 235 16.11 11.90 -17.96
C ILE A 235 16.02 12.82 -19.18
N ASN A 236 15.26 13.90 -19.08
CA ASN A 236 15.09 14.86 -20.19
C ASN A 236 16.39 15.63 -20.49
N ARG A 237 17.19 15.94 -19.46
CA ARG A 237 18.53 16.55 -19.68
C ARG A 237 19.50 15.56 -20.34
N GLY A 238 19.48 14.30 -19.93
CA GLY A 238 20.25 13.23 -20.56
C GLY A 238 19.89 13.07 -22.04
N LEU A 239 18.59 13.08 -22.37
CA LEU A 239 18.13 13.08 -23.75
C LEU A 239 18.62 14.32 -24.53
N THR A 240 18.52 15.51 -23.95
CA THR A 240 19.01 16.76 -24.55
C THR A 240 20.51 16.73 -24.78
N ARG A 241 21.30 16.22 -23.83
CA ARG A 241 22.74 16.02 -23.97
C ARG A 241 23.10 15.03 -25.08
N TYR A 242 22.35 13.93 -25.17
CA TYR A 242 22.50 12.98 -26.26
C TYR A 242 22.35 13.66 -27.63
N GLN A 243 21.33 14.50 -27.81
CA GLN A 243 21.11 15.26 -29.06
C GLN A 243 22.24 16.28 -29.34
N LEU A 244 22.95 16.70 -28.31
CA LEU A 244 24.14 17.55 -28.41
C LEU A 244 25.44 16.74 -28.54
N ASN A 245 25.40 15.41 -28.68
CA ASN A 245 26.52 14.46 -28.71
C ASN A 245 27.34 14.42 -27.42
N ASP A 246 26.82 14.92 -26.30
CA ASP A 246 27.41 14.78 -24.96
C ASP A 246 26.98 13.45 -24.32
N TYR A 247 27.55 12.34 -24.84
CA TYR A 247 27.20 10.99 -24.39
C TYR A 247 27.62 10.72 -22.93
N VAL A 248 28.75 11.28 -22.49
CA VAL A 248 29.22 11.11 -21.12
C VAL A 248 28.26 11.79 -20.14
N GLY A 249 27.96 13.06 -20.38
CA GLY A 249 27.01 13.78 -19.54
C GLY A 249 25.60 13.18 -19.57
N ALA A 250 25.18 12.58 -20.69
CA ALA A 250 23.89 11.89 -20.77
C ALA A 250 23.88 10.62 -19.89
N ILE A 251 24.96 9.81 -19.88
CA ILE A 251 25.09 8.63 -19.00
C ILE A 251 25.09 9.03 -17.52
N GLU A 252 25.75 10.15 -17.17
CA GLU A 252 25.74 10.71 -15.82
C GLU A 252 24.33 11.11 -15.38
N ASP A 253 23.58 11.78 -16.25
CA ASP A 253 22.19 12.17 -15.96
C ASP A 253 21.26 10.97 -15.78
N TYR A 254 21.33 9.96 -16.65
CA TYR A 254 20.56 8.72 -16.46
C TYR A 254 20.98 7.98 -15.18
N THR A 255 22.26 8.03 -14.82
CA THR A 255 22.74 7.44 -13.57
C THR A 255 22.20 8.20 -12.36
N ALA A 256 22.15 9.53 -12.41
CA ALA A 256 21.51 10.33 -11.36
C ALA A 256 20.02 10.02 -11.23
N ALA A 257 19.30 9.89 -12.34
CA ALA A 257 17.88 9.49 -12.34
C ALA A 257 17.68 8.10 -11.71
N ILE A 258 18.55 7.13 -12.02
CA ILE A 258 18.52 5.77 -11.46
C ILE A 258 18.83 5.78 -9.96
N ASN A 259 19.74 6.63 -9.49
CA ASN A 259 20.02 6.76 -8.05
C ASN A 259 18.81 7.29 -7.28
N LEU A 260 18.02 8.18 -7.88
CA LEU A 260 16.76 8.67 -7.32
C LEU A 260 15.62 7.62 -7.38
N ALA A 261 15.60 6.82 -8.44
CA ALA A 261 14.59 5.76 -8.64
C ALA A 261 15.24 4.51 -9.24
N PRO A 262 15.78 3.59 -8.41
CA PRO A 262 16.59 2.45 -8.86
C PRO A 262 15.86 1.47 -9.81
N SER A 263 14.55 1.38 -9.71
CA SER A 263 13.72 0.51 -10.56
C SER A 263 13.10 1.22 -11.77
N ASP A 264 13.47 2.51 -12.03
CA ASP A 264 12.88 3.25 -13.15
C ASP A 264 13.26 2.62 -14.51
N PRO A 265 12.30 2.10 -15.27
CA PRO A 265 12.58 1.40 -16.52
C PRO A 265 13.02 2.36 -17.64
N VAL A 266 12.59 3.63 -17.62
CA VAL A 266 12.90 4.60 -18.68
C VAL A 266 14.36 5.03 -18.59
N ALA A 267 14.83 5.45 -17.40
CA ALA A 267 16.20 5.86 -17.18
C ALA A 267 17.18 4.73 -17.49
N ARG A 268 16.88 3.48 -17.07
CA ARG A 268 17.71 2.31 -17.34
C ARG A 268 17.71 1.94 -18.82
N TYR A 269 16.55 1.97 -19.46
CA TYR A 269 16.46 1.68 -20.89
C TYR A 269 17.28 2.68 -21.71
N ASN A 270 17.14 3.98 -21.46
CA ASN A 270 17.89 5.03 -22.15
C ASN A 270 19.40 4.88 -21.90
N ARG A 271 19.81 4.58 -20.66
CA ARG A 271 21.22 4.35 -20.36
C ARG A 271 21.77 3.12 -21.06
N ALA A 272 20.99 2.05 -21.14
CA ALA A 272 21.37 0.83 -21.86
C ALA A 272 21.60 1.10 -23.35
N LEU A 273 20.70 1.82 -24.02
CA LEU A 273 20.87 2.19 -25.42
C LEU A 273 22.13 3.03 -25.64
N LEU A 274 22.39 3.98 -24.75
CA LEU A 274 23.55 4.84 -24.88
C LEU A 274 24.86 4.08 -24.61
N ARG A 275 24.87 3.19 -23.59
CA ARG A 275 25.99 2.28 -23.32
C ARG A 275 26.28 1.36 -24.53
N ALA A 276 25.24 0.83 -25.14
CA ALA A 276 25.36 0.05 -26.39
C ALA A 276 26.01 0.88 -27.50
N THR A 277 25.59 2.14 -27.68
CA THR A 277 26.12 3.04 -28.70
C THR A 277 27.60 3.34 -28.47
N VAL A 278 28.08 3.40 -27.23
CA VAL A 278 29.50 3.62 -26.90
C VAL A 278 30.31 2.33 -26.75
N GLY A 279 29.75 1.17 -27.07
CA GLY A 279 30.41 -0.15 -27.04
C GLY A 279 30.47 -0.83 -25.68
N ASP A 280 29.73 -0.33 -24.66
CA ASP A 280 29.64 -0.92 -23.31
C ASP A 280 28.48 -1.92 -23.23
N ALA A 281 28.59 -2.99 -24.04
CA ALA A 281 27.51 -3.97 -24.19
C ALA A 281 27.17 -4.72 -22.89
N ASN A 282 28.16 -5.03 -22.05
CA ASN A 282 27.92 -5.79 -20.81
C ASN A 282 27.07 -5.01 -19.81
N ASN A 283 27.44 -3.76 -19.52
CA ASN A 283 26.66 -2.91 -18.61
C ASN A 283 25.30 -2.52 -19.23
N ALA A 284 25.18 -2.46 -20.55
CA ALA A 284 23.89 -2.29 -21.23
C ALA A 284 22.97 -3.49 -21.01
N LEU A 285 23.50 -4.72 -21.07
CA LEU A 285 22.75 -5.94 -20.78
C LEU A 285 22.26 -6.01 -19.32
N GLU A 286 23.05 -5.54 -18.36
CA GLU A 286 22.65 -5.43 -16.96
C GLU A 286 21.47 -4.45 -16.78
N ASP A 287 21.55 -3.27 -17.39
CA ASP A 287 20.46 -2.30 -17.35
C ASP A 287 19.16 -2.88 -17.98
N LEU A 288 19.26 -3.55 -19.14
CA LEU A 288 18.11 -4.20 -19.78
C LEU A 288 17.55 -5.37 -18.95
N ALA A 289 18.37 -6.08 -18.18
CA ALA A 289 17.91 -7.13 -17.29
C ALA A 289 16.95 -6.55 -16.23
N VAL A 290 17.33 -5.45 -15.58
CA VAL A 290 16.46 -4.77 -14.59
C VAL A 290 15.18 -4.23 -15.25
N VAL A 291 15.27 -3.64 -16.45
CA VAL A 291 14.07 -3.22 -17.19
C VAL A 291 13.10 -4.39 -17.37
N LEU A 292 13.61 -5.57 -17.71
CA LEU A 292 12.80 -6.75 -17.97
C LEU A 292 12.32 -7.48 -16.71
N GLU A 293 12.92 -7.22 -15.55
CA GLU A 293 12.36 -7.63 -14.25
C GLU A 293 11.11 -6.81 -13.92
N VAL A 294 11.15 -5.50 -14.12
CA VAL A 294 10.02 -4.59 -13.88
C VAL A 294 8.94 -4.71 -14.96
N GLN A 295 9.37 -4.83 -16.21
CA GLN A 295 8.50 -4.89 -17.39
C GLN A 295 8.82 -6.14 -18.25
N PRO A 296 8.37 -7.36 -17.85
CA PRO A 296 8.73 -8.61 -18.54
C PRO A 296 8.29 -8.70 -20.01
N ASN A 297 7.35 -7.86 -20.42
CA ASN A 297 6.79 -7.80 -21.76
C ASN A 297 7.20 -6.51 -22.51
N ASN A 298 8.25 -5.84 -22.10
CA ASN A 298 8.82 -4.73 -22.86
C ASN A 298 9.56 -5.30 -24.08
N TYR A 299 8.87 -5.34 -25.24
CA TYR A 299 9.38 -5.97 -26.46
C TYR A 299 10.56 -5.22 -27.07
N MET A 300 10.67 -3.90 -26.89
CA MET A 300 11.83 -3.10 -27.30
C MET A 300 13.07 -3.51 -26.48
N ALA A 301 12.93 -3.61 -25.16
CA ALA A 301 14.01 -4.04 -24.27
C ALA A 301 14.42 -5.51 -24.56
N LEU A 302 13.47 -6.40 -24.84
CA LEU A 302 13.73 -7.79 -25.25
C LEU A 302 14.51 -7.84 -26.55
N TYR A 303 14.12 -7.04 -27.55
CA TYR A 303 14.78 -7.01 -28.83
C TYR A 303 16.22 -6.47 -28.72
N ASN A 304 16.42 -5.35 -28.01
CA ASN A 304 17.75 -4.79 -27.76
C ASN A 304 18.64 -5.75 -26.97
N ARG A 305 18.09 -6.42 -25.92
CA ARG A 305 18.85 -7.46 -25.22
C ARG A 305 19.28 -8.59 -26.16
N GLY A 306 18.40 -8.99 -27.08
CA GLY A 306 18.73 -10.00 -28.09
C GLY A 306 19.88 -9.56 -28.99
N LEU A 307 19.84 -8.32 -29.49
CA LEU A 307 20.89 -7.75 -30.35
C LEU A 307 22.24 -7.67 -29.62
N LEU A 308 22.26 -7.13 -28.42
CA LEU A 308 23.47 -7.05 -27.61
C LEU A 308 24.02 -8.42 -27.22
N SER A 309 23.13 -9.39 -26.93
CA SER A 309 23.55 -10.77 -26.67
C SER A 309 24.17 -11.44 -27.92
N LEU A 310 23.72 -11.12 -29.13
CA LEU A 310 24.40 -11.55 -30.37
C LEU A 310 25.80 -10.95 -30.46
N GLU A 311 25.94 -9.66 -30.17
CA GLU A 311 27.21 -8.93 -30.24
C GLU A 311 28.26 -9.54 -29.31
N VAL A 312 27.85 -9.88 -28.04
CA VAL A 312 28.76 -10.52 -27.08
C VAL A 312 28.88 -12.04 -27.24
N GLY A 313 28.19 -12.66 -28.21
CA GLY A 313 28.27 -14.08 -28.50
C GLY A 313 27.40 -14.97 -27.60
N ASP A 314 26.51 -14.40 -26.78
CA ASP A 314 25.51 -15.17 -26.00
C ASP A 314 24.27 -15.49 -26.86
N PHE A 315 24.45 -16.40 -27.79
CA PHE A 315 23.42 -16.82 -28.76
C PHE A 315 22.20 -17.45 -28.06
N ARG A 316 22.34 -18.02 -26.83
CA ARG A 316 21.21 -18.63 -26.10
C ARG A 316 20.27 -17.55 -25.54
N THR A 317 20.83 -16.52 -24.92
CA THR A 317 20.03 -15.39 -24.40
C THR A 317 19.42 -14.61 -25.56
N ALA A 318 20.16 -14.43 -26.67
CA ALA A 318 19.65 -13.81 -27.89
C ALA A 318 18.43 -14.57 -28.43
N LEU A 319 18.53 -15.88 -28.61
CA LEU A 319 17.43 -16.72 -29.09
C LEU A 319 16.20 -16.61 -28.19
N LYS A 320 16.36 -16.76 -26.89
CA LYS A 320 15.26 -16.65 -25.90
C LYS A 320 14.57 -15.29 -25.97
N SER A 321 15.32 -14.23 -26.18
CA SER A 321 14.81 -12.87 -26.27
C SER A 321 13.99 -12.68 -27.54
N PHE A 322 14.51 -13.11 -28.70
CA PHE A 322 13.81 -13.01 -29.98
C PHE A 322 12.59 -13.93 -30.04
N ASP A 323 12.64 -15.13 -29.46
CA ASP A 323 11.47 -16.04 -29.38
C ASP A 323 10.31 -15.35 -28.68
N LYS A 324 10.58 -14.67 -27.54
CA LYS A 324 9.55 -13.95 -26.80
C LYS A 324 8.96 -12.78 -27.62
N VAL A 325 9.80 -12.03 -28.33
CA VAL A 325 9.35 -10.97 -29.26
C VAL A 325 8.50 -11.56 -30.38
N LEU A 326 8.97 -12.61 -31.03
CA LEU A 326 8.32 -13.19 -32.23
C LEU A 326 7.06 -14.01 -31.87
N THR A 327 6.93 -14.49 -30.65
CA THR A 327 5.67 -15.09 -30.17
C THR A 327 4.53 -14.06 -30.20
N LYS A 328 4.78 -12.80 -29.84
CA LYS A 328 3.79 -11.73 -29.90
C LYS A 328 3.71 -11.04 -31.26
N HIS A 329 4.86 -10.93 -31.96
CA HIS A 329 5.01 -10.22 -33.24
C HIS A 329 5.63 -11.16 -34.30
N PRO A 330 4.89 -12.20 -34.78
CA PRO A 330 5.44 -13.24 -35.62
C PRO A 330 5.87 -12.75 -37.02
N ASN A 331 5.45 -11.56 -37.43
CA ASN A 331 5.77 -10.95 -38.71
C ASN A 331 6.87 -9.87 -38.64
N PHE A 332 7.46 -9.66 -37.45
CA PHE A 332 8.53 -8.68 -37.28
C PHE A 332 9.80 -9.14 -38.02
N GLN A 333 10.02 -8.56 -39.19
CA GLN A 333 11.06 -8.98 -40.16
C GLN A 333 12.45 -8.93 -39.53
N MET A 334 12.81 -7.82 -38.90
CA MET A 334 14.13 -7.66 -38.27
C MET A 334 14.34 -8.67 -37.14
N GLY A 335 13.30 -8.97 -36.38
CA GLY A 335 13.34 -9.99 -35.32
C GLY A 335 13.57 -11.40 -35.89
N LEU A 336 12.96 -11.74 -37.01
CA LEU A 336 13.19 -13.03 -37.70
C LEU A 336 14.65 -13.15 -38.16
N LEU A 337 15.21 -12.11 -38.77
CA LEU A 337 16.62 -12.10 -39.23
C LEU A 337 17.58 -12.22 -38.04
N ALA A 338 17.35 -11.45 -36.99
CA ALA A 338 18.17 -11.50 -35.78
C ALA A 338 18.09 -12.87 -35.07
N ARG A 339 16.89 -13.50 -35.05
CA ARG A 339 16.76 -14.85 -34.52
C ARG A 339 17.46 -15.90 -35.42
N ALA A 340 17.47 -15.73 -36.73
CA ALA A 340 18.23 -16.57 -37.65
C ALA A 340 19.73 -16.50 -37.33
N ASP A 341 20.27 -15.30 -37.02
CA ASP A 341 21.68 -15.15 -36.64
C ASP A 341 21.97 -15.86 -35.32
N ALA A 342 21.10 -15.73 -34.31
CA ALA A 342 21.23 -16.47 -33.06
C ALA A 342 21.24 -17.99 -33.26
N LYS A 343 20.37 -18.52 -34.14
CA LYS A 343 20.30 -19.94 -34.46
C LYS A 343 21.57 -20.40 -35.20
N ARG A 344 22.13 -19.60 -36.13
CA ARG A 344 23.41 -19.90 -36.81
C ARG A 344 24.53 -19.99 -35.78
N GLY A 345 24.60 -19.07 -34.83
CA GLY A 345 25.59 -19.10 -33.75
C GLY A 345 25.48 -20.33 -32.83
N LEU A 346 24.29 -20.94 -32.74
CA LEU A 346 24.04 -22.19 -32.03
C LEU A 346 24.17 -23.47 -32.91
N GLY A 347 24.47 -23.33 -34.22
CA GLY A 347 24.62 -24.44 -35.13
C GLY A 347 23.28 -24.93 -35.74
N ASP A 348 22.14 -24.29 -35.46
CA ASP A 348 20.85 -24.64 -36.12
C ASP A 348 20.68 -23.91 -37.44
N ALA A 349 21.41 -24.37 -38.45
CA ALA A 349 21.34 -23.81 -39.79
C ALA A 349 19.94 -23.95 -40.41
N ALA A 350 19.28 -25.11 -40.24
CA ALA A 350 17.96 -25.35 -40.84
C ALA A 350 16.88 -24.44 -40.20
N GLY A 351 16.96 -24.16 -38.86
CA GLY A 351 16.09 -23.21 -38.18
C GLY A 351 16.34 -21.79 -38.62
N ALA A 352 17.60 -21.42 -38.86
CA ALA A 352 17.99 -20.10 -39.35
C ALA A 352 17.48 -19.84 -40.78
N ASP A 353 17.59 -20.84 -41.68
CA ASP A 353 17.10 -20.71 -43.05
C ASP A 353 15.57 -20.56 -43.10
N ARG A 354 14.84 -21.26 -42.23
CA ARG A 354 13.37 -21.07 -42.08
C ARG A 354 13.00 -19.65 -41.67
N ASP A 355 13.67 -19.08 -40.68
CA ASP A 355 13.42 -17.71 -40.23
C ASP A 355 13.79 -16.68 -41.30
N SER A 356 14.93 -16.87 -41.98
CA SER A 356 15.37 -16.02 -43.10
C SER A 356 14.36 -16.06 -44.26
N TRP A 357 13.87 -17.25 -44.60
CA TRP A 357 12.83 -17.42 -45.65
C TRP A 357 11.52 -16.73 -45.24
N GLN A 358 11.09 -16.88 -44.00
CA GLN A 358 9.89 -16.20 -43.51
C GLN A 358 10.04 -14.67 -43.57
N ALA A 359 11.19 -14.12 -43.18
CA ALA A 359 11.52 -12.70 -43.30
C ALA A 359 11.44 -12.20 -44.72
N TYR A 360 12.02 -12.95 -45.67
CA TYR A 360 11.95 -12.64 -47.10
C TYR A 360 10.51 -12.65 -47.65
N GLN A 361 9.67 -13.60 -47.24
CA GLN A 361 8.25 -13.62 -47.60
C GLN A 361 7.47 -12.41 -47.08
N GLN A 362 7.78 -11.96 -45.87
CA GLN A 362 7.17 -10.74 -45.30
C GLN A 362 7.60 -9.49 -46.09
N GLN A 363 8.88 -9.38 -46.44
CA GLN A 363 9.39 -8.28 -47.25
C GLN A 363 8.68 -8.23 -48.62
N LYS A 364 8.56 -9.36 -49.28
CA LYS A 364 7.89 -9.46 -50.58
C LYS A 364 6.41 -9.05 -50.52
N LYS A 365 5.71 -9.40 -49.43
CA LYS A 365 4.33 -8.97 -49.20
C LYS A 365 4.23 -7.45 -48.97
N GLN A 366 5.18 -6.84 -48.22
CA GLN A 366 5.21 -5.39 -47.98
C GLN A 366 5.49 -4.62 -49.27
N VAL A 367 6.43 -5.05 -50.10
CA VAL A 367 6.73 -4.45 -51.42
C VAL A 367 5.51 -4.48 -52.34
N LYS A 368 4.79 -5.62 -52.39
CA LYS A 368 3.55 -5.73 -53.20
C LYS A 368 2.44 -4.80 -52.69
N LYS A 369 2.28 -4.65 -51.35
CA LYS A 369 1.29 -3.72 -50.77
C LYS A 369 1.64 -2.26 -51.07
N LYS A 370 2.91 -1.88 -51.05
CA LYS A 370 3.34 -0.51 -51.42
C LYS A 370 3.12 -0.21 -52.90
N ALA A 371 3.26 -1.19 -53.76
CA ALA A 371 3.05 -1.06 -55.21
C ALA A 371 1.55 -0.96 -55.61
N SER A 372 0.64 -1.46 -54.78
CA SER A 372 -0.81 -1.48 -55.08
C SER A 372 -1.58 -0.24 -54.61
N ASN A 373 -0.93 0.79 -54.12
CA ASN A 373 -1.51 2.09 -53.68
C ASN A 373 -2.78 2.02 -52.77
N THR A 374 -3.04 0.88 -52.15
CA THR A 374 -4.12 0.73 -51.19
C THR A 374 -3.61 1.18 -49.82
N SER A 375 -3.77 2.48 -49.60
CA SER A 375 -3.47 3.14 -48.35
C SER A 375 -4.50 2.79 -47.29
N LYS A 376 -4.09 2.07 -46.33
CA LYS A 376 -4.16 2.24 -44.87
C LYS A 376 -3.41 1.04 -44.30
N SER A 377 -2.22 1.32 -43.80
CA SER A 377 -1.43 0.36 -43.06
C SER A 377 -2.26 -0.11 -41.87
N THR A 378 -2.76 -1.34 -41.91
CA THR A 378 -3.27 -2.06 -40.74
C THR A 378 -2.11 -2.68 -39.97
N ARG A 379 -1.02 -1.95 -39.77
CA ARG A 379 0.00 -2.32 -38.78
C ARG A 379 -0.57 -2.06 -37.38
N SER A 380 -0.41 -2.99 -36.48
CA SER A 380 -0.77 -2.75 -35.13
C SER A 380 0.17 -1.68 -34.51
N GLU A 381 -0.34 -0.79 -33.69
CA GLU A 381 0.46 0.22 -32.97
C GLU A 381 1.68 -0.40 -32.27
N THR A 382 1.57 -1.66 -31.84
CA THR A 382 2.64 -2.44 -31.20
C THR A 382 3.75 -2.86 -32.16
N GLU A 383 3.46 -3.07 -33.47
CA GLU A 383 4.49 -3.37 -34.47
C GLU A 383 5.28 -2.10 -34.82
N GLU A 384 4.62 -0.96 -34.90
CA GLU A 384 5.28 0.34 -35.10
C GLU A 384 6.15 0.73 -33.91
N ALA A 385 5.71 0.40 -32.70
CA ALA A 385 6.49 0.68 -31.49
C ALA A 385 7.79 -0.13 -31.42
N ILE A 386 7.81 -1.39 -31.88
CA ILE A 386 9.04 -2.19 -31.90
C ILE A 386 10.05 -1.67 -32.94
N GLU A 387 9.59 -1.10 -34.02
CA GLU A 387 10.49 -0.52 -35.05
C GLU A 387 11.29 0.70 -34.48
N ARG A 388 10.84 1.29 -33.38
CA ARG A 388 11.54 2.37 -32.65
C ARG A 388 12.45 1.87 -31.51
N TYR A 389 12.91 0.62 -31.57
CA TYR A 389 13.70 -0.03 -30.54
C TYR A 389 15.00 0.69 -30.15
N ASN A 390 15.52 1.54 -31.05
CA ASN A 390 16.75 2.34 -30.86
C ASN A 390 16.48 3.80 -30.49
N GLU A 391 15.22 4.21 -30.31
CA GLU A 391 14.87 5.55 -29.87
C GLU A 391 14.92 5.66 -28.33
N LEU A 392 15.50 6.76 -27.84
CA LEU A 392 15.47 7.12 -26.42
C LEU A 392 14.05 7.56 -26.04
N VAL A 393 13.62 7.19 -24.85
CA VAL A 393 12.28 7.47 -24.35
C VAL A 393 12.26 8.79 -23.58
N GLU A 394 11.37 9.71 -23.96
CA GLU A 394 11.12 10.97 -23.28
C GLU A 394 10.13 10.74 -22.12
N THR A 395 10.32 11.46 -21.01
CA THR A 395 9.36 11.46 -19.90
C THR A 395 8.36 12.58 -20.05
N SER A 396 7.08 12.28 -19.82
CA SER A 396 6.01 13.28 -19.82
C SER A 396 6.11 14.20 -18.60
N LEU A 397 5.79 15.48 -18.81
CA LEU A 397 5.63 16.47 -17.75
C LEU A 397 4.15 16.80 -17.57
N SER A 398 3.72 17.08 -16.36
CA SER A 398 2.37 17.58 -16.08
C SER A 398 2.40 18.64 -14.98
N ALA A 399 1.68 19.74 -15.19
CA ALA A 399 1.48 20.79 -14.20
C ALA A 399 0.24 20.55 -13.31
N SER A 400 -0.47 19.45 -13.53
CA SER A 400 -1.76 19.17 -12.90
C SER A 400 -1.66 18.64 -11.47
N THR A 401 -0.51 18.78 -10.78
CA THR A 401 -0.40 18.44 -9.36
C THR A 401 -1.31 19.32 -8.53
N MET A 402 -2.42 18.74 -8.07
CA MET A 402 -3.37 19.38 -7.16
C MET A 402 -2.79 19.48 -5.74
N GLY A 403 -3.18 20.58 -5.09
CA GLY A 403 -2.69 20.89 -3.75
C GLY A 403 -1.24 21.34 -3.80
N GLY A 404 -1.00 22.65 -3.73
CA GLY A 404 0.33 23.29 -3.86
C GLY A 404 1.45 22.41 -3.29
N THR A 405 2.56 22.39 -3.95
CA THR A 405 3.78 21.61 -3.75
C THR A 405 4.09 21.28 -2.28
N THR A 406 3.31 20.44 -1.66
CA THR A 406 3.70 19.74 -0.44
C THR A 406 4.35 18.45 -0.90
N THR A 407 5.57 18.56 -1.46
CA THR A 407 6.53 17.49 -1.30
C THR A 407 6.51 17.17 0.19
N LEU A 408 5.98 16.00 0.53
CA LEU A 408 6.02 15.50 1.90
C LEU A 408 7.49 15.56 2.33
N PRO A 409 7.85 16.37 3.36
CA PRO A 409 9.22 16.35 3.84
C PRO A 409 9.57 14.91 4.22
N GLN A 410 10.69 14.40 3.74
CA GLN A 410 11.18 13.06 4.09
C GLN A 410 11.38 12.84 5.59
N SER A 411 11.33 13.91 6.39
CA SER A 411 11.37 13.87 7.86
C SER A 411 9.99 14.07 8.48
N LEU A 412 9.10 13.10 8.36
CA LEU A 412 7.93 13.04 9.21
C LEU A 412 8.37 12.44 10.56
N ARG A 413 8.12 13.13 11.65
CA ARG A 413 8.38 12.63 13.00
C ARG A 413 7.35 11.55 13.35
N GLY A 414 7.80 10.29 13.48
CA GLY A 414 6.96 9.18 13.93
C GLY A 414 7.28 7.84 13.26
N ARG A 415 7.17 6.74 14.00
CA ARG A 415 7.51 5.35 13.63
C ARG A 415 6.79 4.77 12.38
N VAL A 416 5.88 5.51 11.77
CA VAL A 416 5.08 5.08 10.60
C VAL A 416 5.83 5.20 9.28
N GLN A 417 7.07 5.64 9.31
CA GLN A 417 7.80 6.02 8.09
C GLN A 417 9.07 5.22 7.82
N ASP A 418 9.26 4.19 8.63
CA ASP A 418 10.34 3.26 8.38
C ASP A 418 9.92 2.33 7.24
N ALA A 419 10.40 2.62 6.02
CA ALA A 419 10.14 1.82 4.84
C ALA A 419 10.67 0.38 4.99
N ASP A 420 11.55 0.14 5.95
CA ASP A 420 12.25 -1.12 6.16
C ASP A 420 11.63 -1.99 7.25
N VAL A 421 10.53 -1.56 7.89
CA VAL A 421 9.85 -2.41 8.89
C VAL A 421 9.22 -3.61 8.20
N ALA A 422 9.65 -4.79 8.60
CA ALA A 422 9.02 -6.04 8.19
C ALA A 422 7.55 -6.07 8.62
N ILE A 423 6.65 -6.30 7.68
CA ILE A 423 5.22 -6.37 7.93
C ILE A 423 4.87 -7.82 8.22
N VAL A 424 4.46 -8.08 9.47
CA VAL A 424 4.09 -9.42 9.93
C VAL A 424 2.61 -9.44 10.28
N PRO A 425 1.84 -10.44 9.83
CA PRO A 425 0.46 -10.64 10.26
C PRO A 425 0.36 -10.79 11.78
N PHE A 426 -0.74 -10.35 12.37
CA PHE A 426 -1.00 -10.58 13.78
C PHE A 426 -1.28 -12.07 14.05
N GLY A 427 -0.72 -12.58 15.16
CA GLY A 427 -0.89 -13.97 15.60
C GLY A 427 -2.26 -14.26 16.20
N ALA A 428 -2.45 -15.50 16.64
CA ALA A 428 -3.68 -15.98 17.24
C ALA A 428 -3.99 -15.34 18.59
N PHE A 429 -5.26 -15.36 19.00
CA PHE A 429 -5.72 -14.97 20.33
C PHE A 429 -5.80 -16.17 21.26
N SER A 430 -5.72 -15.88 22.56
CA SER A 430 -5.90 -16.86 23.65
C SER A 430 -6.55 -16.20 24.85
N LEU A 431 -6.84 -16.97 25.90
CA LEU A 431 -7.25 -16.43 27.20
C LEU A 431 -6.03 -16.05 28.04
N ASN A 432 -6.18 -15.00 28.82
CA ASN A 432 -5.13 -14.41 29.63
C ASN A 432 -5.73 -13.82 30.92
N TYR A 433 -4.88 -13.49 31.90
CA TYR A 433 -5.25 -12.79 33.15
C TYR A 433 -4.82 -11.32 33.15
N TYR A 434 -4.03 -10.87 32.20
CA TYR A 434 -3.41 -9.55 32.17
C TYR A 434 -3.85 -8.75 30.96
N HIS A 435 -4.18 -7.48 31.17
CA HIS A 435 -4.39 -6.54 30.07
C HIS A 435 -3.10 -6.28 29.30
N ALA A 436 -3.23 -5.87 28.03
CA ALA A 436 -2.08 -5.45 27.25
C ALA A 436 -1.35 -4.28 27.93
N THR A 437 -0.02 -4.30 27.94
CA THR A 437 0.78 -3.20 28.48
C THR A 437 0.53 -1.96 27.64
N PRO A 438 0.14 -0.81 28.26
CA PRO A 438 -0.09 0.41 27.52
C PRO A 438 1.18 0.84 26.79
N GLN A 439 1.08 1.13 25.51
CA GLN A 439 2.16 1.77 24.76
C GLN A 439 1.99 3.30 24.87
N PRO A 440 3.07 4.08 25.00
CA PRO A 440 2.96 5.53 25.05
C PRO A 440 2.20 6.08 23.84
N GLY A 441 1.13 6.84 24.06
CA GLY A 441 0.30 7.44 23.01
C GLY A 441 -0.75 6.53 22.38
N ILE A 442 -0.86 5.26 22.80
CA ILE A 442 -1.89 4.34 22.32
C ILE A 442 -2.73 3.90 23.52
N PRO A 443 -4.06 4.14 23.52
CA PRO A 443 -4.92 3.62 24.57
C PRO A 443 -4.83 2.09 24.64
N PRO A 444 -4.83 1.48 25.85
CA PRO A 444 -4.78 0.04 26.00
C PRO A 444 -6.01 -0.59 25.31
N ARG A 445 -5.78 -1.56 24.44
CA ARG A 445 -6.86 -2.30 23.78
C ARG A 445 -7.50 -3.27 24.76
N VAL A 446 -8.80 -3.21 24.85
CA VAL A 446 -9.62 -4.16 25.58
C VAL A 446 -10.35 -5.03 24.57
N TYR A 447 -10.01 -6.30 24.56
CA TYR A 447 -10.64 -7.29 23.69
C TYR A 447 -11.89 -7.85 24.39
N TYR A 448 -13.06 -7.48 23.91
CA TYR A 448 -14.33 -7.93 24.48
C TYR A 448 -14.77 -9.25 23.88
N SER A 449 -15.27 -10.16 24.74
CA SER A 449 -15.97 -11.39 24.34
C SER A 449 -17.13 -11.66 25.30
N GLN A 450 -18.30 -11.88 24.73
CA GLN A 450 -19.49 -12.24 25.51
C GLN A 450 -19.30 -13.58 26.23
N GLU A 451 -18.65 -14.54 25.59
CA GLU A 451 -18.38 -15.89 26.14
C GLU A 451 -17.50 -15.79 27.38
N VAL A 452 -16.45 -14.96 27.33
CA VAL A 452 -15.55 -14.75 28.47
C VAL A 452 -16.25 -13.95 29.57
N THR A 453 -17.04 -12.97 29.21
CA THR A 453 -17.85 -12.20 30.16
C THR A 453 -18.82 -13.10 30.90
N SER A 454 -19.60 -13.93 30.17
CA SER A 454 -20.54 -14.88 30.75
C SER A 454 -19.85 -15.90 31.64
N TYR A 455 -18.66 -16.38 31.27
CA TYR A 455 -17.86 -17.25 32.13
C TYR A 455 -17.45 -16.57 33.44
N ASN A 456 -16.98 -15.32 33.38
CA ASN A 456 -16.57 -14.55 34.56
C ASN A 456 -17.78 -14.22 35.48
N GLU A 457 -18.96 -14.00 34.92
CA GLU A 457 -20.21 -13.79 35.66
C GLU A 457 -20.69 -15.07 36.35
N ALA A 458 -20.55 -16.21 35.71
CA ALA A 458 -20.87 -17.53 36.29
C ALA A 458 -19.89 -17.91 37.43
N HIS A 459 -18.68 -17.30 37.45
CA HIS A 459 -17.66 -17.62 38.44
C HIS A 459 -17.12 -16.35 39.15
N PRO A 460 -17.97 -15.59 39.88
CA PRO A 460 -17.63 -14.26 40.38
C PRO A 460 -16.54 -14.23 41.46
N THR A 461 -16.32 -15.35 42.13
CA THR A 461 -15.29 -15.50 43.20
C THR A 461 -13.94 -15.89 42.67
N GLN A 462 -13.83 -16.26 41.38
CA GLN A 462 -12.58 -16.69 40.79
C GLN A 462 -11.76 -15.51 40.28
N LEU A 463 -10.63 -15.26 40.92
CA LEU A 463 -9.66 -14.23 40.56
C LEU A 463 -8.32 -14.89 40.15
N PRO A 464 -7.53 -14.26 39.28
CA PRO A 464 -7.89 -13.14 38.39
C PRO A 464 -8.95 -13.50 37.33
N ARG A 465 -9.69 -12.50 36.82
CA ARG A 465 -10.70 -12.72 35.76
C ARG A 465 -10.03 -13.08 34.44
N LEU A 466 -10.73 -13.87 33.62
CA LEU A 466 -10.28 -14.20 32.28
C LEU A 466 -10.49 -13.02 31.32
N LEU A 467 -9.54 -12.84 30.44
CA LEU A 467 -9.51 -11.85 29.36
C LEU A 467 -9.11 -12.52 28.06
N VAL A 468 -9.53 -11.96 26.94
CA VAL A 468 -8.96 -12.33 25.62
C VAL A 468 -7.74 -11.46 25.36
N ALA A 469 -6.66 -12.05 24.87
CA ALA A 469 -5.46 -11.32 24.48
C ALA A 469 -4.68 -12.09 23.37
N PRO A 470 -3.79 -11.41 22.62
CA PRO A 470 -2.88 -12.07 21.69
C PRO A 470 -2.04 -13.16 22.38
N SER A 471 -1.91 -14.33 21.75
CA SER A 471 -1.26 -15.52 22.34
C SER A 471 0.25 -15.40 22.46
N ASN A 472 0.88 -14.51 21.70
CA ASN A 472 2.35 -14.32 21.63
C ASN A 472 2.88 -13.27 22.62
N ARG A 473 2.07 -12.87 23.60
CA ARG A 473 2.45 -11.84 24.55
C ARG A 473 3.59 -12.31 25.46
N ILE A 474 4.60 -11.47 25.61
CA ILE A 474 5.67 -11.65 26.60
C ILE A 474 5.22 -11.01 27.92
N LEU A 475 5.28 -11.77 28.99
CA LEU A 475 4.99 -11.30 30.35
C LEU A 475 6.26 -10.75 31.00
N ASP A 476 6.10 -9.76 31.86
CA ASP A 476 7.20 -9.25 32.67
C ASP A 476 7.57 -10.23 33.80
N SER A 477 8.66 -9.94 34.50
CA SER A 477 9.18 -10.80 35.56
C SER A 477 8.23 -10.89 36.77
N VAL A 478 7.45 -9.84 37.05
CA VAL A 478 6.50 -9.79 38.16
C VAL A 478 5.32 -10.71 37.86
N ALA A 479 4.67 -10.54 36.70
CA ALA A 479 3.57 -11.39 36.26
C ALA A 479 3.99 -12.87 36.16
N THR A 480 5.21 -13.13 35.68
CA THR A 480 5.74 -14.49 35.60
C THR A 480 5.91 -15.11 36.98
N THR A 481 6.36 -14.33 37.98
CA THR A 481 6.53 -14.82 39.36
C THR A 481 5.17 -15.09 40.01
N GLU A 482 4.19 -14.20 39.84
CA GLU A 482 2.82 -14.37 40.33
C GLU A 482 2.16 -15.63 39.73
N LEU A 483 2.34 -15.88 38.43
CA LEU A 483 1.82 -17.07 37.76
C LEU A 483 2.46 -18.36 38.29
N ARG A 484 3.77 -18.38 38.57
CA ARG A 484 4.46 -19.54 39.18
C ARG A 484 3.93 -19.83 40.57
N GLN A 485 3.71 -18.80 41.39
CA GLN A 485 3.11 -18.94 42.72
C GLN A 485 1.68 -19.48 42.63
N SER A 486 0.88 -18.93 41.69
CA SER A 486 -0.49 -19.40 41.42
C SER A 486 -0.52 -20.87 40.98
N LEU A 487 0.42 -21.29 40.09
CA LEU A 487 0.52 -22.65 39.62
C LEU A 487 0.86 -23.61 40.79
N SER A 488 1.84 -23.21 41.62
CA SER A 488 2.21 -24.02 42.82
C SER A 488 1.03 -24.14 43.80
N ALA A 489 0.24 -23.12 44.00
CA ALA A 489 -0.94 -23.16 44.85
C ALA A 489 -2.04 -24.06 44.28
N LEU A 490 -2.26 -24.04 42.96
CA LEU A 490 -3.19 -24.96 42.28
C LEU A 490 -2.73 -26.42 42.39
N ASP A 491 -1.43 -26.66 42.24
CA ASP A 491 -0.86 -28.02 42.38
C ASP A 491 -0.97 -28.58 43.79
N ALA A 492 -0.91 -27.74 44.81
CA ALA A 492 -1.04 -28.12 46.20
C ALA A 492 -2.46 -28.55 46.61
N GLN A 493 -3.49 -28.09 45.89
CA GLN A 493 -4.89 -28.36 46.17
C GLN A 493 -5.67 -28.75 44.92
N PRO A 494 -5.39 -29.93 44.31
CA PRO A 494 -6.09 -30.34 43.10
C PRO A 494 -7.57 -30.60 43.38
N LYS A 495 -8.41 -30.15 42.41
CA LYS A 495 -9.87 -30.37 42.43
C LYS A 495 -10.29 -31.08 41.16
N GLU A 496 -11.17 -32.03 41.24
CA GLU A 496 -11.75 -32.76 40.12
C GLU A 496 -12.91 -31.97 39.49
N GLU A 497 -12.59 -30.77 38.97
CA GLU A 497 -13.54 -29.81 38.37
C GLU A 497 -13.00 -29.34 37.03
N ALA A 498 -13.83 -29.34 35.96
CA ALA A 498 -13.41 -28.88 34.63
C ALA A 498 -12.80 -27.46 34.65
N ASN A 499 -13.37 -26.57 35.45
CA ASN A 499 -12.89 -25.20 35.61
C ASN A 499 -11.53 -25.08 36.30
N PHE A 500 -11.22 -26.01 37.25
CA PHE A 500 -9.91 -26.07 37.85
C PHE A 500 -8.84 -26.34 36.80
N TYR A 501 -9.02 -27.36 35.97
CA TYR A 501 -8.10 -27.75 34.91
C TYR A 501 -8.01 -26.68 33.82
N LEU A 502 -9.13 -26.05 33.44
CA LEU A 502 -9.12 -24.92 32.51
C LEU A 502 -8.18 -23.80 32.97
N ARG A 503 -8.29 -23.39 34.24
CA ARG A 503 -7.50 -22.30 34.80
C ARG A 503 -6.04 -22.70 34.99
N ARG A 504 -5.76 -23.92 35.43
CA ARG A 504 -4.39 -24.44 35.56
C ARG A 504 -3.70 -24.54 34.21
N GLY A 505 -4.41 -25.02 33.20
CA GLY A 505 -3.93 -25.07 31.82
C GLY A 505 -3.65 -23.69 31.23
N ILE A 506 -4.51 -22.67 31.48
CA ILE A 506 -4.23 -21.29 31.06
C ILE A 506 -2.96 -20.76 31.75
N THR A 507 -2.78 -21.03 33.06
CA THR A 507 -1.59 -20.62 33.79
C THR A 507 -0.32 -21.28 33.23
N SER A 508 -0.38 -22.58 32.92
CA SER A 508 0.71 -23.32 32.27
C SER A 508 1.02 -22.79 30.87
N LEU A 509 -0.01 -22.49 30.07
CA LEU A 509 0.14 -21.88 28.74
C LEU A 509 0.86 -20.51 28.81
N LEU A 510 0.50 -19.67 29.75
CA LEU A 510 1.13 -18.36 29.96
C LEU A 510 2.59 -18.49 30.44
N LEU A 511 2.93 -19.57 31.12
CA LEU A 511 4.30 -19.92 31.51
C LEU A 511 5.08 -20.69 30.42
N ILE A 512 4.49 -20.82 29.22
CA ILE A 512 5.11 -21.49 28.04
C ILE A 512 5.28 -23.01 28.27
N ASP A 513 4.56 -23.62 29.18
CA ASP A 513 4.49 -25.07 29.37
C ASP A 513 3.29 -25.62 28.56
N PHE A 514 3.54 -25.79 27.25
CA PHE A 514 2.48 -26.17 26.31
C PHE A 514 1.98 -27.59 26.52
N ASP A 515 2.87 -28.54 26.87
CA ASP A 515 2.50 -29.95 27.02
C ASP A 515 1.57 -30.09 28.23
N ARG A 516 1.94 -29.51 29.36
CA ARG A 516 1.09 -29.49 30.54
C ARG A 516 -0.23 -28.76 30.33
N ALA A 517 -0.20 -27.61 29.61
CA ALA A 517 -1.42 -26.87 29.28
C ALA A 517 -2.39 -27.73 28.47
N ILE A 518 -1.92 -28.45 27.46
CA ILE A 518 -2.74 -29.31 26.61
C ILE A 518 -3.33 -30.45 27.44
N ASP A 519 -2.54 -31.12 28.29
CA ASP A 519 -3.01 -32.19 29.17
C ASP A 519 -4.13 -31.68 30.10
N ASP A 520 -3.96 -30.52 30.71
CA ASP A 520 -4.99 -29.88 31.53
C ASP A 520 -6.26 -29.56 30.75
N PHE A 521 -6.15 -29.07 29.52
CA PHE A 521 -7.31 -28.80 28.69
C PHE A 521 -8.01 -30.07 28.23
N ASP A 522 -7.27 -31.16 27.95
CA ASP A 522 -7.83 -32.48 27.67
C ASP A 522 -8.63 -32.98 28.86
N HIS A 523 -8.10 -32.82 30.07
CA HIS A 523 -8.79 -33.19 31.28
C HIS A 523 -10.05 -32.34 31.52
N ALA A 524 -9.95 -31.04 31.37
CA ALA A 524 -11.09 -30.14 31.46
C ALA A 524 -12.22 -30.54 30.50
N LEU A 525 -11.86 -30.89 29.24
CA LEU A 525 -12.82 -31.31 28.22
C LEU A 525 -13.36 -32.74 28.47
N SER A 526 -12.64 -33.60 29.17
CA SER A 526 -13.16 -34.90 29.60
C SER A 526 -14.29 -34.73 30.60
N LEU A 527 -14.21 -33.74 31.47
CA LEU A 527 -15.19 -33.40 32.49
C LEU A 527 -16.36 -32.54 31.95
N ASP A 528 -16.07 -31.60 31.04
CA ASP A 528 -17.08 -30.74 30.40
C ASP A 528 -16.81 -30.59 28.90
N LYS A 529 -17.46 -31.44 28.09
CA LYS A 529 -17.37 -31.43 26.63
C LYS A 529 -18.11 -30.26 25.96
N LYS A 530 -18.86 -29.45 26.72
CA LYS A 530 -19.66 -28.33 26.18
C LYS A 530 -19.01 -26.97 26.44
N ASN A 531 -17.77 -26.94 26.92
CA ASN A 531 -17.08 -25.70 27.21
C ASN A 531 -16.33 -25.16 25.97
N PRO A 532 -16.86 -24.11 25.28
CA PRO A 532 -16.21 -23.57 24.07
C PRO A 532 -14.87 -22.91 24.36
N LEU A 533 -14.67 -22.35 25.57
CA LEU A 533 -13.44 -21.70 25.95
C LEU A 533 -12.29 -22.72 26.12
N ALA A 534 -12.58 -23.94 26.61
CA ALA A 534 -11.58 -25.00 26.74
C ALA A 534 -11.05 -25.47 25.37
N TYR A 535 -11.95 -25.64 24.37
CA TYR A 535 -11.53 -25.92 22.99
C TYR A 535 -10.71 -24.78 22.41
N PHE A 536 -11.15 -23.54 22.59
CA PHE A 536 -10.45 -22.35 22.09
C PHE A 536 -9.04 -22.23 22.65
N VAL A 537 -8.83 -22.36 23.96
CA VAL A 537 -7.47 -22.25 24.53
C VAL A 537 -6.59 -23.45 24.20
N ARG A 538 -7.16 -24.67 24.07
CA ARG A 538 -6.41 -25.84 23.63
C ARG A 538 -5.89 -25.65 22.20
N SER A 539 -6.72 -25.12 21.30
CA SER A 539 -6.29 -24.76 19.94
C SER A 539 -5.13 -23.76 19.94
N ALA A 540 -5.23 -22.72 20.80
CA ALA A 540 -4.16 -21.71 20.94
C ALA A 540 -2.86 -22.32 21.50
N ALA A 541 -2.95 -23.24 22.47
CA ALA A 541 -1.79 -23.95 23.00
C ALA A 541 -1.10 -24.80 21.93
N TRP A 542 -1.86 -25.55 21.14
CA TRP A 542 -1.34 -26.31 20.01
C TRP A 542 -0.66 -25.43 18.97
N LEU A 543 -1.27 -24.29 18.58
CA LEU A 543 -0.68 -23.33 17.63
C LEU A 543 0.67 -22.82 18.14
N ARG A 544 0.72 -22.37 19.38
CA ARG A 544 1.97 -21.85 19.98
C ARG A 544 3.06 -22.93 20.07
N ARG A 545 2.70 -24.14 20.44
CA ARG A 545 3.61 -25.28 20.46
C ARG A 545 4.21 -25.58 19.07
N LEU A 546 3.37 -25.52 18.02
CA LEU A 546 3.82 -25.72 16.64
C LEU A 546 4.74 -24.59 16.17
N GLU A 547 4.41 -23.34 16.46
CA GLU A 547 5.24 -22.18 16.15
C GLU A 547 6.65 -22.29 16.78
N VAL A 548 6.72 -22.58 18.07
CA VAL A 548 8.00 -22.71 18.79
C VAL A 548 8.84 -23.86 18.24
N ARG A 549 8.23 -24.99 17.89
CA ARG A 549 8.94 -26.13 17.28
C ARG A 549 9.51 -25.78 15.90
N GLN A 550 8.81 -24.98 15.10
CA GLN A 550 9.31 -24.52 13.81
C GLN A 550 10.54 -23.61 13.97
N HIS A 551 10.51 -22.68 14.92
CA HIS A 551 11.65 -21.79 15.19
C HIS A 551 12.89 -22.53 15.74
N THR A 552 12.72 -23.57 16.53
CA THR A 552 13.83 -24.39 17.06
C THR A 552 14.48 -25.28 16.00
N THR A 553 13.75 -25.73 15.00
CA THR A 553 14.30 -26.51 13.88
C THR A 553 15.05 -25.66 12.84
N LEU A 554 14.80 -24.35 12.81
CA LEU A 554 15.48 -23.40 11.92
C LEU A 554 16.78 -22.82 12.51
N SER A 555 17.06 -23.04 13.80
CA SER A 555 18.26 -22.54 14.47
C SER A 555 19.49 -23.45 14.37
N THR A 556 19.46 -24.55 13.63
CA THR A 556 20.68 -25.23 13.18
C THR A 556 21.17 -24.55 11.91
N PRO A 557 22.42 -24.04 11.84
CA PRO A 557 22.93 -23.40 10.65
C PRO A 557 23.22 -24.45 9.58
N SER A 558 22.25 -24.79 8.76
CA SER A 558 22.51 -25.44 7.49
C SER A 558 22.66 -24.34 6.44
N LEU A 559 23.91 -24.06 6.09
CA LEU A 559 24.33 -23.36 4.90
C LEU A 559 23.79 -24.11 3.66
N SER A 560 22.57 -23.86 3.23
CA SER A 560 22.16 -24.08 1.84
C SER A 560 20.70 -23.68 1.60
N ALA A 561 20.55 -22.84 0.64
CA ALA A 561 19.40 -22.37 -0.12
C ALA A 561 18.61 -21.18 0.48
N PRO A 562 18.53 -20.08 -0.29
CA PRO A 562 17.64 -18.99 0.03
C PRO A 562 16.20 -19.48 -0.06
N SER A 563 15.42 -19.22 0.99
CA SER A 563 13.99 -19.34 0.93
C SER A 563 13.47 -18.51 -0.26
N GLN A 564 12.76 -19.15 -1.18
CA GLN A 564 11.92 -18.41 -2.12
C GLN A 564 10.77 -17.79 -1.32
N GLU A 565 11.07 -16.68 -0.65
CA GLU A 565 10.06 -15.73 -0.22
C GLU A 565 9.46 -15.16 -1.51
N LEU A 566 8.16 -15.31 -1.68
CA LEU A 566 7.45 -14.54 -2.69
C LEU A 566 7.51 -13.07 -2.27
N HIS A 567 8.58 -12.42 -2.67
CA HIS A 567 8.66 -10.96 -2.65
C HIS A 567 7.72 -10.46 -3.75
N ASN A 568 6.44 -10.24 -3.39
CA ASN A 568 5.67 -9.26 -4.11
C ASN A 568 6.32 -7.93 -3.74
N GLY A 569 6.87 -7.17 -4.67
CA GLY A 569 7.75 -5.99 -4.48
C GLY A 569 7.42 -4.98 -3.37
N LEU A 570 6.52 -5.33 -2.45
CA LEU A 570 6.07 -4.58 -1.27
C LEU A 570 6.85 -4.92 0.01
N GLY A 571 7.77 -5.90 0.01
CA GLY A 571 8.48 -6.35 1.21
C GLY A 571 7.54 -6.98 2.27
N ILE A 572 6.40 -7.54 1.84
CA ILE A 572 5.43 -8.21 2.72
C ILE A 572 5.74 -9.70 2.70
N SER A 573 6.25 -10.23 3.81
CA SER A 573 6.45 -11.67 4.01
C SER A 573 5.13 -12.31 4.43
N ILE A 574 4.40 -12.91 3.48
CA ILE A 574 3.30 -13.81 3.77
C ILE A 574 3.87 -15.21 3.79
N PRO A 575 3.74 -15.99 4.90
CA PRO A 575 4.23 -17.35 4.93
C PRO A 575 3.58 -18.18 3.83
N THR A 576 4.33 -18.54 2.80
CA THR A 576 3.89 -19.50 1.77
C THR A 576 4.49 -20.87 2.09
N GLN A 577 3.67 -21.90 1.97
CA GLN A 577 4.06 -23.28 2.25
C GLN A 577 5.27 -23.72 1.45
N ARG A 578 6.22 -24.40 2.13
CA ARG A 578 7.09 -25.39 1.51
C ARG A 578 6.25 -26.64 1.28
N GLU A 579 6.19 -27.11 0.05
CA GLU A 579 5.78 -28.47 -0.32
C GLU A 579 6.73 -29.50 0.29
N GLN A 580 6.50 -29.86 1.53
CA GLN A 580 6.93 -31.13 2.09
C GLN A 580 5.96 -31.49 3.20
N ALA A 581 5.35 -32.67 3.09
CA ALA A 581 4.48 -33.28 4.08
C ALA A 581 5.24 -33.42 5.41
N SER A 582 5.20 -32.36 6.23
CA SER A 582 5.85 -32.26 7.53
C SER A 582 4.91 -32.75 8.63
N PRO A 583 5.44 -33.20 9.77
CA PRO A 583 4.66 -33.53 11.00
C PRO A 583 3.73 -32.41 11.46
N THR A 584 3.93 -31.18 10.99
CA THR A 584 3.11 -29.99 11.21
C THR A 584 1.66 -30.11 10.72
N LEU A 585 1.40 -30.82 9.62
CA LEU A 585 0.03 -30.97 9.09
C LEU A 585 -0.89 -31.74 10.05
N ARG A 586 -0.39 -32.81 10.72
CA ARG A 586 -1.19 -33.57 11.69
C ARG A 586 -1.62 -32.77 12.92
N GLY A 587 -0.81 -31.78 13.33
CA GLY A 587 -1.17 -30.88 14.44
C GLY A 587 -2.23 -29.85 14.06
N MET A 588 -2.24 -29.38 12.80
CA MET A 588 -3.20 -28.38 12.33
C MET A 588 -4.63 -28.94 12.23
N ASP A 589 -4.81 -30.22 11.91
CA ASP A 589 -6.13 -30.86 11.91
C ASP A 589 -6.77 -30.89 13.32
N THR A 590 -5.95 -31.13 14.37
CA THR A 590 -6.41 -31.04 15.75
C THR A 590 -6.86 -29.63 16.13
N VAL A 591 -6.05 -28.63 15.72
CA VAL A 591 -6.38 -27.22 15.94
C VAL A 591 -7.69 -26.81 15.24
N LEU A 592 -7.87 -27.22 13.98
CA LEU A 592 -9.12 -27.00 13.25
C LEU A 592 -10.30 -27.65 13.94
N GLY A 593 -10.18 -28.92 14.34
CA GLY A 593 -11.25 -29.64 15.04
C GLY A 593 -11.66 -28.97 16.35
N ASP A 594 -10.71 -28.44 17.11
CA ASP A 594 -10.99 -27.66 18.32
C ASP A 594 -11.70 -26.32 18.02
N LEU A 595 -11.24 -25.61 17.00
CA LEU A 595 -11.87 -24.34 16.61
C LEU A 595 -13.26 -24.53 16.03
N ASP A 596 -13.46 -25.60 15.24
CA ASP A 596 -14.79 -25.99 14.73
C ASP A 596 -15.74 -26.29 15.88
N LYS A 597 -15.25 -26.99 16.92
CA LYS A 597 -16.05 -27.32 18.10
C LYS A 597 -16.35 -26.09 18.96
N ALA A 598 -15.38 -25.20 19.12
CA ALA A 598 -15.59 -23.92 19.81
C ALA A 598 -16.66 -23.07 19.11
N ILE A 599 -16.63 -22.99 17.76
CA ILE A 599 -17.62 -22.27 16.94
C ILE A 599 -19.01 -22.95 16.99
N GLU A 600 -19.06 -24.29 16.92
CA GLU A 600 -20.32 -25.04 17.05
C GLU A 600 -21.03 -24.73 18.37
N LEU A 601 -20.26 -24.68 19.47
CA LEU A 601 -20.77 -24.42 20.82
C LEU A 601 -21.05 -22.93 21.08
N ALA A 602 -20.30 -22.05 20.44
CA ALA A 602 -20.41 -20.60 20.59
C ALA A 602 -20.30 -19.90 19.21
N PRO A 603 -21.38 -19.90 18.39
CA PRO A 603 -21.35 -19.37 17.02
C PRO A 603 -21.10 -17.87 16.90
N LYS A 604 -21.12 -17.11 18.00
CA LYS A 604 -20.83 -15.67 18.06
C LYS A 604 -19.41 -15.35 18.55
N PHE A 605 -18.59 -16.37 18.81
CA PHE A 605 -17.24 -16.18 19.33
C PHE A 605 -16.26 -15.74 18.24
N ALA A 606 -16.15 -14.44 18.01
CA ALA A 606 -15.35 -13.82 16.94
C ALA A 606 -13.90 -14.30 16.90
N TYR A 607 -13.27 -14.49 18.05
CA TYR A 607 -11.86 -14.90 18.15
C TYR A 607 -11.61 -16.34 17.69
N ALA A 608 -12.61 -17.22 17.79
CA ALA A 608 -12.50 -18.58 17.27
C ALA A 608 -12.45 -18.59 15.74
N TYR A 609 -13.27 -17.78 15.06
CA TYR A 609 -13.19 -17.58 13.62
C TYR A 609 -11.85 -16.93 13.21
N TYR A 610 -11.41 -15.92 13.95
CA TYR A 610 -10.11 -15.28 13.67
C TYR A 610 -8.95 -16.28 13.75
N ASN A 611 -8.89 -17.11 14.80
CA ASN A 611 -7.86 -18.14 14.94
C ASN A 611 -7.97 -19.20 13.84
N ARG A 612 -9.19 -19.61 13.45
CA ARG A 612 -9.41 -20.58 12.37
C ARG A 612 -8.95 -20.04 11.03
N ALA A 613 -9.16 -18.75 10.76
CA ALA A 613 -8.63 -18.07 9.57
C ALA A 613 -7.11 -18.16 9.48
N ILE A 614 -6.39 -17.97 10.59
CA ILE A 614 -4.91 -18.14 10.64
C ILE A 614 -4.51 -19.55 10.26
N VAL A 615 -5.22 -20.57 10.79
CA VAL A 615 -4.93 -21.97 10.48
C VAL A 615 -5.21 -22.28 9.02
N HIS A 616 -6.35 -21.84 8.47
CA HIS A 616 -6.66 -21.98 7.05
C HIS A 616 -5.61 -21.32 6.16
N LEU A 617 -5.13 -20.13 6.54
CA LEU A 617 -4.05 -19.44 5.81
C LEU A 617 -2.74 -20.25 5.85
N SER A 618 -2.37 -20.80 7.02
CA SER A 618 -1.19 -21.67 7.18
C SER A 618 -1.29 -22.96 6.35
N LEU A 619 -2.49 -23.43 6.06
CA LEU A 619 -2.78 -24.57 5.19
C LEU A 619 -2.93 -24.17 3.70
N GLY A 620 -2.72 -22.91 3.33
CA GLY A 620 -2.86 -22.39 1.96
C GLY A 620 -4.33 -22.22 1.49
N GLN A 621 -5.29 -22.39 2.37
CA GLN A 621 -6.74 -22.29 2.06
C GLN A 621 -7.22 -20.84 2.15
N LYS A 622 -6.78 -20.00 1.21
CA LYS A 622 -6.99 -18.55 1.23
C LYS A 622 -8.46 -18.13 1.26
N GLU A 623 -9.31 -18.82 0.53
CA GLU A 623 -10.74 -18.51 0.42
C GLU A 623 -11.45 -18.76 1.76
N LYS A 624 -11.16 -19.88 2.43
CA LYS A 624 -11.72 -20.18 3.76
C LYS A 624 -11.21 -19.20 4.82
N ALA A 625 -9.92 -18.84 4.75
CA ALA A 625 -9.36 -17.83 5.63
C ALA A 625 -10.05 -16.46 5.45
N LEU A 626 -10.34 -16.07 4.21
CA LEU A 626 -11.06 -14.84 3.88
C LEU A 626 -12.49 -14.83 4.46
N GLU A 627 -13.19 -15.96 4.35
CA GLU A 627 -14.54 -16.16 4.91
C GLU A 627 -14.52 -16.03 6.44
N ASP A 628 -13.60 -16.71 7.10
CA ASP A 628 -13.47 -16.69 8.55
C ASP A 628 -13.04 -15.33 9.09
N TYR A 629 -12.09 -14.62 8.47
CA TYR A 629 -11.80 -13.24 8.84
C TYR A 629 -13.02 -12.33 8.65
N SER A 630 -13.78 -12.53 7.59
CA SER A 630 -14.99 -11.74 7.34
C SER A 630 -16.06 -12.00 8.41
N GLN A 631 -16.21 -13.24 8.86
CA GLN A 631 -17.10 -13.60 9.95
C GLN A 631 -16.61 -13.02 11.29
N ALA A 632 -15.31 -13.11 11.57
CA ALA A 632 -14.71 -12.51 12.77
C ALA A 632 -14.95 -10.99 12.82
N ILE A 633 -14.81 -10.30 11.69
CA ILE A 633 -15.11 -8.86 11.56
C ILE A 633 -16.59 -8.56 11.78
N THR A 634 -17.48 -9.37 11.20
CA THR A 634 -18.94 -9.20 11.36
C THR A 634 -19.37 -9.31 12.82
N LEU A 635 -18.74 -10.21 13.58
CA LEU A 635 -19.03 -10.45 15.00
C LEU A 635 -18.29 -9.50 15.94
N GLY A 636 -17.03 -9.18 15.66
CA GLY A 636 -16.15 -8.36 16.50
C GLY A 636 -16.20 -6.87 16.19
N GLY A 637 -16.64 -6.50 14.99
CA GLY A 637 -16.71 -5.12 14.53
C GLY A 637 -15.36 -4.39 14.64
N THR A 638 -15.40 -3.13 15.02
CA THR A 638 -14.21 -2.28 15.22
C THR A 638 -13.36 -2.67 16.43
N LEU A 639 -13.83 -3.59 17.27
CA LEU A 639 -13.08 -4.07 18.44
C LEU A 639 -12.01 -5.13 18.08
N LEU A 640 -11.95 -5.55 16.81
CA LEU A 640 -10.98 -6.55 16.33
C LEU A 640 -10.21 -6.03 15.09
N PRO A 641 -9.42 -4.96 15.24
CA PRO A 641 -8.68 -4.36 14.13
C PRO A 641 -7.63 -5.28 13.52
N GLU A 642 -7.13 -6.27 14.26
CA GLU A 642 -6.21 -7.30 13.76
C GLU A 642 -6.84 -8.16 12.65
N ALA A 643 -8.16 -8.37 12.70
CA ALA A 643 -8.87 -9.10 11.64
C ALA A 643 -8.92 -8.29 10.34
N TYR A 644 -9.17 -7.00 10.41
CA TYR A 644 -9.07 -6.11 9.24
C TYR A 644 -7.66 -6.09 8.68
N PHE A 645 -6.65 -5.97 9.53
CA PHE A 645 -5.25 -5.94 9.10
C PHE A 645 -4.86 -7.24 8.39
N ASN A 646 -5.10 -8.39 9.01
CA ASN A 646 -4.76 -9.69 8.43
C ASN A 646 -5.58 -9.99 7.17
N ARG A 647 -6.88 -9.63 7.14
CA ARG A 647 -7.70 -9.76 5.93
C ARG A 647 -7.20 -8.83 4.81
N GLY A 648 -6.78 -7.63 5.13
CA GLY A 648 -6.17 -6.69 4.20
C GLY A 648 -4.90 -7.26 3.55
N LEU A 649 -4.01 -7.88 4.35
CA LEU A 649 -2.83 -8.57 3.83
C LEU A 649 -3.20 -9.76 2.92
N LEU A 650 -4.20 -10.55 3.33
CA LEU A 650 -4.69 -11.66 2.53
C LEU A 650 -5.27 -11.20 1.19
N LEU A 651 -6.14 -10.18 1.19
CA LEU A 651 -6.70 -9.57 -0.02
C LEU A 651 -5.61 -9.04 -0.95
N LEU A 652 -4.56 -8.43 -0.39
CA LEU A 652 -3.41 -7.96 -1.15
C LEU A 652 -2.69 -9.14 -1.84
N SER A 653 -2.50 -10.26 -1.14
CA SER A 653 -1.92 -11.49 -1.71
C SER A 653 -2.77 -12.13 -2.80
N MET A 654 -4.07 -11.81 -2.83
CA MET A 654 -5.03 -12.24 -3.84
C MET A 654 -5.20 -11.21 -4.99
N GLY A 655 -4.43 -10.12 -4.99
CA GLY A 655 -4.48 -9.06 -6.00
C GLY A 655 -5.67 -8.10 -5.87
N GLN A 656 -6.46 -8.16 -4.79
CA GLN A 656 -7.63 -7.32 -4.55
C GLN A 656 -7.24 -6.03 -3.83
N LYS A 657 -6.46 -5.17 -4.50
CA LYS A 657 -5.82 -3.97 -3.91
C LYS A 657 -6.83 -3.01 -3.26
N ASP A 658 -7.92 -2.67 -3.91
CA ASP A 658 -8.90 -1.70 -3.39
C ASP A 658 -9.55 -2.16 -2.08
N LYS A 659 -9.92 -3.44 -1.99
CA LYS A 659 -10.49 -4.02 -0.78
C LYS A 659 -9.44 -4.12 0.33
N ALA A 660 -8.20 -4.44 -0.04
CA ALA A 660 -7.08 -4.48 0.90
C ALA A 660 -6.84 -3.10 1.53
N ILE A 661 -6.82 -2.03 0.71
CA ILE A 661 -6.65 -0.66 1.20
C ILE A 661 -7.80 -0.27 2.14
N ALA A 662 -9.05 -0.64 1.82
CA ALA A 662 -10.19 -0.34 2.69
C ALA A 662 -10.05 -1.01 4.07
N ASP A 663 -9.67 -2.28 4.12
CA ASP A 663 -9.43 -2.99 5.37
C ASP A 663 -8.23 -2.42 6.16
N LEU A 664 -7.13 -2.12 5.46
CA LEU A 664 -5.94 -1.53 6.07
C LEU A 664 -6.22 -0.13 6.62
N SER A 665 -7.03 0.68 5.94
CA SER A 665 -7.46 1.99 6.43
C SER A 665 -8.23 1.86 7.74
N LEU A 666 -9.20 0.95 7.82
CA LEU A 666 -9.95 0.68 9.06
C LEU A 666 -9.04 0.16 10.19
N ALA A 667 -8.10 -0.72 9.88
CA ALA A 667 -7.12 -1.20 10.86
C ALA A 667 -6.24 -0.05 11.37
N GLY A 668 -5.78 0.84 10.49
CA GLY A 668 -5.01 2.03 10.81
C GLY A 668 -5.76 3.00 11.70
N GLU A 669 -7.03 3.28 11.38
CA GLU A 669 -7.93 4.08 12.23
C GLU A 669 -8.02 3.55 13.65
N GLN A 670 -8.09 2.22 13.80
CA GLN A 670 -8.19 1.56 15.10
C GLN A 670 -6.82 1.34 15.77
N GLY A 671 -5.76 2.05 15.30
CA GLY A 671 -4.44 2.10 15.92
C GLY A 671 -3.45 1.01 15.47
N ILE A 672 -3.70 0.31 14.38
CA ILE A 672 -2.67 -0.53 13.72
C ILE A 672 -1.95 0.32 12.67
N PHE A 673 -1.06 1.19 13.14
CA PHE A 673 -0.43 2.23 12.31
C PHE A 673 0.46 1.69 11.18
N GLN A 674 0.95 0.44 11.30
CA GLN A 674 1.67 -0.27 10.22
C GLN A 674 0.84 -0.36 8.94
N ALA A 675 -0.49 -0.32 9.02
CA ALA A 675 -1.39 -0.35 7.88
C ALA A 675 -1.14 0.82 6.92
N TYR A 676 -0.87 2.02 7.44
CA TYR A 676 -0.59 3.19 6.60
C TYR A 676 0.74 3.07 5.82
N ASN A 677 1.74 2.37 6.36
CA ASN A 677 2.97 2.07 5.62
C ASN A 677 2.69 1.17 4.41
N ILE A 678 1.80 0.19 4.58
CA ILE A 678 1.40 -0.72 3.49
C ILE A 678 0.61 0.05 2.44
N ILE A 679 -0.37 0.85 2.85
CA ILE A 679 -1.17 1.69 1.94
C ILE A 679 -0.27 2.59 1.11
N LYS A 680 0.69 3.28 1.74
CA LYS A 680 1.66 4.13 1.05
C LYS A 680 2.49 3.34 0.02
N ARG A 681 3.03 2.17 0.39
CA ARG A 681 3.79 1.30 -0.54
C ARG A 681 2.95 0.84 -1.73
N ILE A 682 1.66 0.53 -1.52
CA ILE A 682 0.74 0.16 -2.61
C ILE A 682 0.58 1.32 -3.59
N GLN A 683 0.48 2.55 -3.09
CA GLN A 683 0.27 3.75 -3.91
C GLN A 683 1.53 4.22 -4.63
N GLU A 684 2.70 4.04 -4.04
CA GLU A 684 3.99 4.33 -4.68
C GLU A 684 4.32 3.36 -5.85
N GLN A 685 3.58 2.24 -5.95
CA GLN A 685 3.71 1.25 -7.03
C GLN A 685 2.63 1.39 -8.12
N LEU A 686 1.67 2.28 -7.93
CA LEU A 686 0.63 2.64 -8.92
C LEU A 686 1.07 3.85 -9.74
#